data_0c859e30a61f17918d7b67eccacd5699
#
_entry.id   0c859e30a61f17918d7b67eccacd5699
#
_cell.length_a   1.000
_cell.length_b   1.000
_cell.length_c   1.000
_cell.angle_alpha   90.00
_cell.angle_beta   90.00
_cell.angle_gamma   90.00
#
_symmetry.space_group_name_H-M   'P 1'
#
loop_
_entity.id
_entity.type
_entity.pdbx_description
1 polymer ?
#
loop_
_entity_poly.entity_id
_entity_poly.type
_entity_poly.pdbx_seq_one_letter_code
_entity_poly.pdbx_strand_id
1 'polypeptide(L)'
;MNRYNQWKKFSWRSLLVRVLLVVVTVALIVWALPHNERQRYKYDVGKPWMYGSFIAKFDFPVYKTDATIKAQEDSLLETFQPYYNYDNTVEAKMVKRFVDDYRNGIPGLPPVYVKVISNRLHMLYQRGIMDTPAYNEIYRDSTTEVRIVNGNKAQSIRLSEFYSTLSAYEQLFTDDVIAQQRPLLQRCNLNNYIEPNLVYDKSRSETERNDLLSSIPPASGMVMSGQKVIDRGDIVDEYTFRVLNSFEREMQRRSASQSEQMVMLIGQIVFVAILVTLFTIYLGLFRRDYFGKPRSIAMLYTLVTLFPVLVSLMVSHNFLSVYILPLAMAPMFVRVFMDSRTAFVCHVTMVLICTAAVRYQYEFIIIQLVAGLVAIYSLRELTRRAQVFKTGLLVAVGSALIYMAMQMMQSNDLSLIDTDMYYHFAINGVFLLLCYPLMYIVEKMFGFVSSVTLFELSNTNRGLLRNLSEVAPGTFQHSITVGNLAAEIANKIGADSLLVRTGALYHDIGKMEDPVFFTENQAGVNPHDKMSYIESARIVMRHVTEGVRMAEKANLPTFIRDFILTHHGRGATKYFYIKYQNEHPDQEVDIAQFQYPGPNPFTREQAILMIADGVEAASRSLVEYTEESISTLVNRIIDSDVDEGFFKDCPITFRDLALAKLVLIERLKSIYHTRISYPEAKG
;
A
#
# COMPACT_ATOMS: atom_id res chain seq x y z
N MET A 1 32.87 15.97 -30.60
CA MET A 1 33.10 14.60 -31.06
C MET A 1 33.65 13.76 -29.93
N ASN A 2 32.91 13.53 -28.84
CA ASN A 2 33.38 12.68 -27.72
C ASN A 2 32.21 12.10 -26.86
N ARG A 3 31.03 11.91 -27.46
CA ARG A 3 29.89 11.23 -26.78
C ARG A 3 29.89 9.70 -26.93
N TYR A 4 30.69 9.15 -27.84
CA TYR A 4 30.68 7.72 -28.16
C TYR A 4 31.50 6.83 -27.22
N ASN A 5 32.44 7.39 -26.45
CA ASN A 5 33.35 6.61 -25.59
C ASN A 5 32.87 6.41 -24.14
N GLN A 6 31.72 6.97 -23.73
CA GLN A 6 31.19 6.77 -22.37
C GLN A 6 30.42 5.46 -22.18
N TRP A 7 30.06 4.75 -23.24
CA TRP A 7 29.41 3.44 -23.18
C TRP A 7 30.34 2.32 -22.73
N LYS A 8 31.65 2.49 -22.81
CA LYS A 8 32.67 1.45 -22.50
C LYS A 8 32.90 1.18 -21.00
N LYS A 9 32.31 1.94 -20.06
CA LYS A 9 32.47 1.72 -18.61
C LYS A 9 31.31 1.01 -17.92
N PHE A 10 30.27 0.59 -18.63
CA PHE A 10 29.23 -0.26 -18.05
C PHE A 10 29.69 -1.72 -18.05
N SER A 11 30.03 -2.26 -16.88
CA SER A 11 30.31 -3.70 -16.79
C SER A 11 29.06 -4.50 -17.14
N TRP A 12 29.21 -5.60 -17.89
CA TRP A 12 28.13 -6.55 -18.21
C TRP A 12 27.30 -6.92 -16.96
N ARG A 13 27.95 -7.03 -15.81
CA ARG A 13 27.31 -7.29 -14.52
C ARG A 13 26.29 -6.20 -14.14
N SER A 14 26.64 -4.94 -14.35
CA SER A 14 25.71 -3.83 -14.03
C SER A 14 24.51 -3.76 -14.98
N LEU A 15 24.66 -4.15 -16.24
CA LEU A 15 23.56 -4.27 -17.19
C LEU A 15 22.64 -5.43 -16.82
N LEU A 16 23.19 -6.60 -16.50
CA LEU A 16 22.43 -7.77 -16.07
C LEU A 16 21.57 -7.50 -14.83
N VAL A 17 22.13 -6.82 -13.81
CA VAL A 17 21.39 -6.46 -12.60
C VAL A 17 20.20 -5.55 -12.94
N ARG A 18 20.34 -4.62 -13.89
CA ARG A 18 19.25 -3.71 -14.29
C ARG A 18 18.17 -4.42 -15.08
N VAL A 19 18.55 -5.29 -16.01
CA VAL A 19 17.60 -6.14 -16.74
C VAL A 19 16.84 -7.02 -15.75
N LEU A 20 17.53 -7.63 -14.79
CA LEU A 20 16.91 -8.43 -13.75
C LEU A 20 15.91 -7.60 -12.92
N LEU A 21 16.25 -6.36 -12.55
CA LEU A 21 15.35 -5.45 -11.83
C LEU A 21 14.09 -5.16 -12.64
N VAL A 22 14.21 -4.88 -13.93
CA VAL A 22 13.04 -4.68 -14.82
C VAL A 22 12.16 -5.93 -14.83
N VAL A 23 12.76 -7.10 -15.04
CA VAL A 23 12.01 -8.38 -15.08
C VAL A 23 11.30 -8.66 -13.76
N VAL A 24 11.99 -8.49 -12.62
CA VAL A 24 11.41 -8.70 -11.29
C VAL A 24 10.26 -7.71 -11.02
N THR A 25 10.46 -6.44 -11.39
CA THR A 25 9.42 -5.40 -11.25
C THR A 25 8.18 -5.75 -12.06
N VAL A 26 8.35 -6.11 -13.34
CA VAL A 26 7.24 -6.52 -14.21
C VAL A 26 6.54 -7.75 -13.65
N ALA A 27 7.31 -8.77 -13.22
CA ALA A 27 6.74 -9.99 -12.66
C ALA A 27 5.92 -9.75 -11.39
N LEU A 28 6.44 -8.93 -10.45
CA LEU A 28 5.73 -8.61 -9.20
C LEU A 28 4.45 -7.81 -9.45
N ILE A 29 4.50 -6.82 -10.35
CA ILE A 29 3.32 -6.01 -10.67
C ILE A 29 2.26 -6.88 -11.35
N VAL A 30 2.65 -7.65 -12.37
CA VAL A 30 1.72 -8.51 -13.12
C VAL A 30 1.12 -9.58 -12.19
N TRP A 31 1.93 -10.19 -11.32
CA TRP A 31 1.43 -11.16 -10.33
C TRP A 31 0.33 -10.55 -9.43
N ALA A 32 0.47 -9.29 -9.04
CA ALA A 32 -0.51 -8.60 -8.19
C ALA A 32 -1.75 -8.11 -8.96
N LEU A 33 -1.66 -7.89 -10.28
CA LEU A 33 -2.77 -7.37 -11.08
C LEU A 33 -3.98 -8.32 -11.04
N PRO A 34 -5.20 -7.78 -11.05
CA PRO A 34 -6.40 -8.62 -11.14
C PRO A 34 -6.43 -9.37 -12.48
N HIS A 35 -6.56 -10.71 -12.41
CA HIS A 35 -6.59 -11.59 -13.57
C HIS A 35 -8.00 -11.90 -14.06
N ASN A 36 -9.03 -11.37 -13.39
CA ASN A 36 -10.42 -11.55 -13.77
C ASN A 36 -10.97 -10.27 -14.41
N GLU A 37 -11.71 -10.39 -15.50
CA GLU A 37 -12.48 -9.26 -16.05
C GLU A 37 -13.48 -8.77 -15.00
N ARG A 38 -13.23 -7.62 -14.42
CA ARG A 38 -14.14 -6.99 -13.47
C ARG A 38 -15.12 -6.07 -14.20
N GLN A 39 -16.29 -5.87 -13.57
CA GLN A 39 -17.32 -4.95 -14.03
C GLN A 39 -16.76 -3.69 -14.67
N ARG A 40 -17.05 -3.49 -15.95
CA ARG A 40 -16.59 -2.32 -16.72
C ARG A 40 -17.47 -1.09 -16.51
N TYR A 41 -18.67 -1.28 -15.99
CA TYR A 41 -19.69 -0.22 -15.93
C TYR A 41 -20.22 -0.04 -14.51
N LYS A 42 -20.39 1.23 -14.08
CA LYS A 42 -21.11 1.58 -12.85
C LYS A 42 -22.52 1.98 -13.26
N TYR A 43 -23.51 1.27 -12.77
CA TYR A 43 -24.89 1.55 -13.04
C TYR A 43 -25.73 1.21 -11.81
N ASP A 44 -26.73 2.07 -11.57
CA ASP A 44 -27.71 1.89 -10.52
C ASP A 44 -29.09 2.06 -11.12
N VAL A 45 -30.08 1.39 -10.54
CA VAL A 45 -31.49 1.56 -10.96
C VAL A 45 -31.90 3.03 -10.77
N GLY A 46 -32.56 3.58 -11.76
CA GLY A 46 -33.06 4.97 -11.75
C GLY A 46 -32.01 6.02 -12.15
N LYS A 47 -30.76 5.64 -12.40
CA LYS A 47 -29.72 6.54 -12.87
C LYS A 47 -29.53 6.45 -14.39
N PRO A 48 -29.13 7.55 -15.08
CA PRO A 48 -28.84 7.49 -16.50
C PRO A 48 -27.56 6.69 -16.80
N TRP A 49 -27.60 5.97 -17.92
CA TRP A 49 -26.45 5.25 -18.44
C TRP A 49 -25.41 6.24 -19.01
N MET A 50 -24.24 6.32 -18.39
CA MET A 50 -23.22 7.33 -18.69
C MET A 50 -22.26 6.90 -19.83
N TYR A 51 -22.32 5.67 -20.29
CA TYR A 51 -21.41 5.10 -21.26
C TYR A 51 -22.03 5.11 -22.68
N GLY A 52 -21.25 4.75 -23.70
CA GLY A 52 -21.78 4.54 -25.05
C GLY A 52 -22.81 3.42 -25.12
N SER A 53 -23.45 3.24 -26.30
CA SER A 53 -24.41 2.16 -26.53
C SER A 53 -23.85 0.82 -26.09
N PHE A 54 -24.60 0.12 -25.24
CA PHE A 54 -24.25 -1.23 -24.82
C PHE A 54 -24.94 -2.26 -25.70
N ILE A 55 -24.14 -3.00 -26.46
CA ILE A 55 -24.59 -4.07 -27.37
C ILE A 55 -24.07 -5.39 -26.84
N ALA A 56 -24.93 -6.41 -26.78
CA ALA A 56 -24.56 -7.75 -26.32
C ALA A 56 -23.55 -8.38 -27.26
N LYS A 57 -22.41 -8.83 -26.73
CA LYS A 57 -21.32 -9.46 -27.51
C LYS A 57 -21.57 -10.93 -27.80
N PHE A 58 -22.46 -11.57 -27.05
CA PHE A 58 -22.83 -12.98 -27.13
C PHE A 58 -24.23 -13.18 -26.56
N ASP A 59 -24.83 -14.35 -26.85
CA ASP A 59 -26.14 -14.75 -26.29
C ASP A 59 -25.97 -15.08 -24.80
N PHE A 60 -26.86 -14.54 -23.97
CA PHE A 60 -26.85 -14.83 -22.53
C PHE A 60 -28.26 -14.81 -21.92
N PRO A 61 -28.50 -15.65 -20.88
CA PRO A 61 -29.78 -15.66 -20.15
C PRO A 61 -29.87 -14.44 -19.22
N VAL A 62 -31.07 -13.90 -19.09
CA VAL A 62 -31.39 -12.85 -18.10
C VAL A 62 -31.83 -13.53 -16.82
N TYR A 63 -30.97 -13.58 -15.81
CA TYR A 63 -31.28 -14.24 -14.55
C TYR A 63 -32.31 -13.47 -13.74
N LYS A 64 -33.18 -14.24 -13.07
CA LYS A 64 -34.13 -13.71 -12.08
C LYS A 64 -33.38 -13.32 -10.80
N THR A 65 -33.95 -12.40 -10.03
CA THR A 65 -33.41 -12.07 -8.69
C THR A 65 -33.76 -13.21 -7.72
N ASP A 66 -32.96 -13.41 -6.68
CA ASP A 66 -33.19 -14.40 -5.64
C ASP A 66 -34.56 -14.20 -4.97
N ALA A 67 -35.00 -12.95 -4.80
CA ALA A 67 -36.32 -12.61 -4.30
C ALA A 67 -37.44 -13.12 -5.22
N THR A 68 -37.27 -12.98 -6.55
CA THR A 68 -38.25 -13.47 -7.52
C THR A 68 -38.32 -15.00 -7.57
N ILE A 69 -37.15 -15.65 -7.48
CA ILE A 69 -37.08 -17.13 -7.43
C ILE A 69 -37.77 -17.61 -6.17
N LYS A 70 -37.45 -17.04 -5.03
CA LYS A 70 -38.04 -17.40 -3.74
C LYS A 70 -39.55 -17.21 -3.72
N ALA A 71 -40.06 -16.08 -4.24
CA ALA A 71 -41.48 -15.84 -4.34
C ALA A 71 -42.20 -16.90 -5.23
N GLN A 72 -41.54 -17.36 -6.31
CA GLN A 72 -42.07 -18.44 -7.17
C GLN A 72 -41.97 -19.80 -6.48
N GLU A 73 -40.92 -20.07 -5.72
CA GLU A 73 -40.80 -21.29 -4.89
C GLU A 73 -41.91 -21.34 -3.85
N ASP A 74 -42.11 -20.26 -3.11
CA ASP A 74 -43.18 -20.16 -2.10
C ASP A 74 -44.57 -20.39 -2.73
N SER A 75 -44.84 -19.74 -3.88
CA SER A 75 -46.11 -19.91 -4.59
C SER A 75 -46.33 -21.33 -5.13
N LEU A 76 -45.28 -22.01 -5.60
CA LEU A 76 -45.36 -23.40 -6.05
C LEU A 76 -45.54 -24.35 -4.87
N LEU A 77 -44.90 -24.09 -3.76
CA LEU A 77 -45.01 -24.88 -2.53
C LEU A 77 -46.43 -24.80 -1.93
N GLU A 78 -47.15 -23.68 -2.11
CA GLU A 78 -48.57 -23.59 -1.72
C GLU A 78 -49.45 -24.60 -2.46
N THR A 79 -49.09 -25.05 -3.66
CA THR A 79 -49.82 -26.04 -4.46
C THR A 79 -49.34 -27.47 -4.23
N PHE A 80 -48.31 -27.64 -3.43
CA PHE A 80 -47.70 -28.94 -3.16
C PHE A 80 -48.64 -29.81 -2.32
N GLN A 81 -48.87 -31.05 -2.78
CA GLN A 81 -49.69 -32.06 -2.10
C GLN A 81 -48.78 -33.21 -1.65
N PRO A 82 -48.62 -33.45 -0.35
CA PRO A 82 -47.81 -34.54 0.15
C PRO A 82 -48.46 -35.91 -0.16
N TYR A 83 -47.65 -36.93 -0.44
CA TYR A 83 -48.06 -38.27 -0.74
C TYR A 83 -48.22 -39.12 0.52
N TYR A 84 -49.32 -39.85 0.61
CA TYR A 84 -49.60 -40.83 1.64
C TYR A 84 -49.91 -42.15 1.03
N ASN A 85 -49.30 -43.23 1.47
CA ASN A 85 -49.60 -44.61 1.07
C ASN A 85 -50.77 -45.13 1.92
N TYR A 86 -51.79 -45.64 1.25
CA TYR A 86 -52.91 -46.30 1.92
C TYR A 86 -52.59 -47.78 2.16
N ASP A 87 -52.48 -48.20 3.43
CA ASP A 87 -52.14 -49.55 3.83
C ASP A 87 -53.44 -50.32 4.15
N ASN A 88 -53.91 -51.13 3.19
CA ASN A 88 -55.11 -51.99 3.32
C ASN A 88 -54.91 -53.08 4.36
N THR A 89 -53.71 -53.39 4.79
CA THR A 89 -53.42 -54.48 5.73
C THR A 89 -53.78 -54.14 7.17
N VAL A 90 -53.65 -52.84 7.51
CA VAL A 90 -53.90 -52.33 8.86
C VAL A 90 -55.33 -52.53 9.29
N GLU A 91 -56.29 -52.24 8.41
CA GLU A 91 -57.68 -52.46 8.66
C GLU A 91 -57.96 -53.92 9.03
N ALA A 92 -57.57 -54.86 8.17
CA ALA A 92 -57.82 -56.32 8.38
C ALA A 92 -57.12 -56.79 9.70
N LYS A 93 -55.89 -56.27 9.98
CA LYS A 93 -55.17 -56.64 11.16
C LYS A 93 -55.87 -56.13 12.43
N MET A 94 -56.31 -54.87 12.45
CA MET A 94 -56.85 -54.23 13.65
C MET A 94 -58.29 -54.71 13.96
N VAL A 95 -59.11 -54.87 12.93
CA VAL A 95 -60.46 -55.44 13.08
C VAL A 95 -60.36 -56.88 13.54
N LYS A 96 -59.48 -57.68 12.96
CA LYS A 96 -59.27 -59.07 13.41
C LYS A 96 -58.72 -59.07 14.88
N ARG A 97 -57.79 -58.30 15.20
CA ARG A 97 -57.24 -58.17 16.57
C ARG A 97 -58.34 -57.81 17.58
N PHE A 98 -59.20 -56.86 17.24
CA PHE A 98 -60.35 -56.49 18.06
C PHE A 98 -61.25 -57.64 18.31
N VAL A 99 -61.66 -58.42 17.25
CA VAL A 99 -62.53 -59.58 17.33
C VAL A 99 -61.91 -60.74 18.11
N ASP A 100 -60.59 -60.96 17.92
CA ASP A 100 -59.87 -62.04 18.60
C ASP A 100 -59.67 -61.70 20.11
N ASP A 101 -59.35 -60.43 20.43
CA ASP A 101 -59.23 -59.99 21.83
C ASP A 101 -60.54 -60.02 22.57
N TYR A 102 -61.65 -59.77 21.83
CA TYR A 102 -63.01 -60.00 22.39
C TYR A 102 -63.28 -61.47 22.73
N ARG A 103 -62.96 -62.40 21.84
CA ARG A 103 -63.07 -63.84 22.08
C ARG A 103 -62.24 -64.32 23.21
N ASN A 104 -61.12 -63.68 23.47
CA ASN A 104 -60.21 -63.96 24.60
C ASN A 104 -60.56 -63.20 25.89
N GLY A 105 -61.64 -62.41 25.86
CA GLY A 105 -62.24 -61.81 27.04
C GLY A 105 -61.83 -60.36 27.32
N ILE A 106 -62.25 -59.42 26.44
CA ILE A 106 -62.18 -57.97 26.84
C ILE A 106 -63.19 -57.76 27.98
N PRO A 107 -62.72 -57.38 29.17
CA PRO A 107 -63.59 -57.25 30.32
C PRO A 107 -64.66 -56.15 30.11
N GLY A 108 -65.97 -56.54 30.23
CA GLY A 108 -67.06 -55.57 30.28
C GLY A 108 -67.64 -55.13 28.92
N LEU A 109 -67.26 -55.78 27.78
CA LEU A 109 -67.82 -55.48 26.48
C LEU A 109 -68.99 -56.48 26.14
N PRO A 110 -70.29 -56.03 26.13
CA PRO A 110 -71.40 -56.88 25.74
C PRO A 110 -71.37 -57.31 24.26
N PRO A 111 -71.79 -58.52 23.90
CA PRO A 111 -71.76 -59.08 22.53
C PRO A 111 -72.37 -58.17 21.44
N VAL A 112 -73.40 -57.44 21.82
CA VAL A 112 -74.18 -56.56 20.91
C VAL A 112 -73.25 -55.47 20.32
N TYR A 113 -72.26 -54.95 21.08
CA TYR A 113 -71.41 -53.90 20.64
C TYR A 113 -70.24 -54.37 19.76
N VAL A 114 -69.88 -55.65 19.78
CA VAL A 114 -68.77 -56.17 18.98
C VAL A 114 -69.00 -55.96 17.50
N LYS A 115 -70.16 -56.31 17.02
CA LYS A 115 -70.52 -56.14 15.60
C LYS A 115 -70.58 -54.66 15.21
N VAL A 116 -71.13 -53.83 16.07
CA VAL A 116 -71.27 -52.37 15.81
C VAL A 116 -69.93 -51.71 15.76
N ILE A 117 -69.07 -52.01 16.75
CA ILE A 117 -67.69 -51.43 16.80
C ILE A 117 -66.85 -51.95 15.63
N SER A 118 -66.96 -53.25 15.30
CA SER A 118 -66.23 -53.82 14.14
C SER A 118 -66.64 -53.11 12.83
N ASN A 119 -67.95 -52.92 12.60
CA ASN A 119 -68.46 -52.22 11.42
C ASN A 119 -67.95 -50.71 11.43
N ARG A 120 -67.93 -50.08 12.60
CA ARG A 120 -67.48 -48.74 12.73
C ARG A 120 -65.99 -48.63 12.45
N LEU A 121 -65.16 -49.51 12.99
CA LEU A 121 -63.76 -49.60 12.67
C LEU A 121 -63.52 -49.76 11.19
N HIS A 122 -64.29 -50.67 10.53
CA HIS A 122 -64.22 -50.86 9.08
C HIS A 122 -64.47 -49.54 8.31
N MET A 123 -65.58 -48.82 8.64
CA MET A 123 -65.90 -47.55 7.99
C MET A 123 -64.85 -46.48 8.21
N LEU A 124 -64.25 -46.39 9.45
CA LEU A 124 -63.21 -45.45 9.76
C LEU A 124 -61.89 -45.70 8.95
N TYR A 125 -61.52 -46.99 8.88
CA TYR A 125 -60.40 -47.42 8.09
C TYR A 125 -60.55 -47.20 6.59
N GLN A 126 -61.76 -47.49 6.06
CA GLN A 126 -62.05 -47.21 4.65
C GLN A 126 -61.94 -45.73 4.28
N ARG A 127 -62.30 -44.86 5.21
CA ARG A 127 -62.14 -43.40 5.02
C ARG A 127 -60.68 -42.92 5.11
N GLY A 128 -59.89 -43.61 5.91
CA GLY A 128 -58.46 -43.33 6.12
C GLY A 128 -58.19 -42.62 7.45
N ILE A 129 -57.20 -43.14 8.16
CA ILE A 129 -56.77 -42.65 9.45
C ILE A 129 -55.32 -42.22 9.34
N MET A 130 -55.07 -40.97 9.66
CA MET A 130 -53.71 -40.38 9.75
C MET A 130 -53.27 -40.34 11.21
N ASP A 131 -51.94 -40.30 11.43
CA ASP A 131 -51.40 -39.97 12.74
C ASP A 131 -51.75 -38.52 13.13
N THR A 132 -52.15 -38.30 14.42
CA THR A 132 -52.62 -36.98 14.86
C THR A 132 -51.57 -35.88 14.71
N PRO A 133 -50.30 -36.05 15.07
CA PRO A 133 -49.25 -35.08 14.76
C PRO A 133 -49.17 -34.70 13.29
N ALA A 134 -49.08 -35.67 12.39
CA ALA A 134 -49.00 -35.46 10.94
C ALA A 134 -50.23 -34.72 10.38
N TYR A 135 -51.46 -35.10 10.82
CA TYR A 135 -52.68 -34.42 10.45
C TYR A 135 -52.68 -32.95 10.87
N ASN A 136 -52.25 -32.64 12.08
CA ASN A 136 -52.17 -31.27 12.62
C ASN A 136 -51.11 -30.43 11.93
N GLU A 137 -50.00 -31.03 11.53
CA GLU A 137 -48.93 -30.35 10.78
C GLU A 137 -49.45 -29.89 9.41
N ILE A 138 -50.07 -30.80 8.65
CA ILE A 138 -50.67 -30.46 7.34
C ILE A 138 -51.75 -29.38 7.48
N TYR A 139 -52.59 -29.51 8.53
CA TYR A 139 -53.65 -28.53 8.80
C TYR A 139 -53.11 -27.14 9.12
N ARG A 140 -52.00 -27.03 9.82
CA ARG A 140 -51.29 -25.75 10.13
C ARG A 140 -50.67 -25.12 8.88
N ASP A 141 -50.15 -25.94 7.98
CA ASP A 141 -49.55 -25.52 6.72
C ASP A 141 -50.58 -25.10 5.68
N SER A 142 -51.85 -24.99 6.05
CA SER A 142 -52.98 -24.63 5.18
C SER A 142 -53.13 -25.54 3.93
N THR A 143 -52.47 -26.67 3.92
CA THR A 143 -52.60 -27.67 2.86
C THR A 143 -53.99 -28.31 2.94
N THR A 144 -54.83 -28.08 1.93
CA THR A 144 -56.20 -28.54 1.92
C THR A 144 -56.37 -29.92 1.31
N GLU A 145 -55.43 -30.38 0.53
CA GLU A 145 -55.47 -31.64 -0.20
C GLU A 145 -54.19 -32.45 -0.05
N VAL A 146 -54.29 -33.76 0.00
CA VAL A 146 -53.19 -34.71 0.01
C VAL A 146 -53.35 -35.75 -1.06
N ARG A 147 -52.26 -36.30 -1.58
CA ARG A 147 -52.29 -37.37 -2.59
C ARG A 147 -52.22 -38.74 -1.92
N ILE A 148 -53.29 -39.48 -2.06
CA ILE A 148 -53.36 -40.85 -1.54
C ILE A 148 -52.97 -41.83 -2.62
N VAL A 149 -52.01 -42.69 -2.32
CA VAL A 149 -51.57 -43.79 -3.19
C VAL A 149 -52.15 -45.10 -2.69
N ASN A 150 -52.97 -45.72 -3.54
CA ASN A 150 -53.48 -47.05 -3.30
C ASN A 150 -53.08 -47.92 -4.49
N GLY A 151 -52.10 -48.80 -4.31
CA GLY A 151 -51.47 -49.56 -5.38
C GLY A 151 -50.85 -48.69 -6.44
N ASN A 152 -51.31 -48.74 -7.70
CA ASN A 152 -50.78 -47.94 -8.81
C ASN A 152 -51.57 -46.65 -9.11
N LYS A 153 -52.55 -46.31 -8.27
CA LYS A 153 -53.38 -45.11 -8.45
C LYS A 153 -53.08 -44.10 -7.37
N ALA A 154 -52.86 -42.84 -7.78
CA ALA A 154 -52.78 -41.71 -6.90
C ALA A 154 -53.96 -40.77 -7.12
N GLN A 155 -54.64 -40.36 -6.05
CA GLN A 155 -55.80 -39.47 -6.09
C GLN A 155 -55.59 -38.32 -5.12
N SER A 156 -55.92 -37.09 -5.53
CA SER A 156 -56.01 -35.96 -4.63
C SER A 156 -57.27 -35.95 -3.85
N ILE A 157 -57.20 -35.93 -2.53
CA ILE A 157 -58.35 -35.99 -1.63
C ILE A 157 -58.19 -34.91 -0.56
N ARG A 158 -59.31 -34.28 -0.20
CA ARG A 158 -59.27 -33.21 0.82
C ARG A 158 -58.92 -33.77 2.20
N LEU A 159 -58.01 -33.05 2.92
CA LEU A 159 -57.63 -33.44 4.27
C LEU A 159 -58.83 -33.65 5.21
N SER A 160 -59.95 -32.87 5.03
CA SER A 160 -61.16 -32.96 5.83
C SER A 160 -61.93 -34.27 5.66
N GLU A 161 -61.61 -35.07 4.62
CA GLU A 161 -62.24 -36.37 4.40
C GLU A 161 -61.60 -37.48 5.22
N PHE A 162 -60.43 -37.25 5.80
CA PHE A 162 -59.73 -38.23 6.63
C PHE A 162 -59.96 -37.96 8.11
N TYR A 163 -59.60 -38.92 8.92
CA TYR A 163 -59.61 -38.81 10.35
C TYR A 163 -58.19 -38.80 10.87
N SER A 164 -57.91 -37.96 11.91
CA SER A 164 -56.75 -38.20 12.76
C SER A 164 -57.08 -39.42 13.69
N THR A 165 -56.00 -39.99 14.25
CA THR A 165 -56.21 -41.08 15.25
C THR A 165 -57.10 -40.61 16.40
N LEU A 166 -57.03 -39.37 16.80
CA LEU A 166 -57.85 -38.74 17.83
C LEU A 166 -59.33 -38.59 17.35
N SER A 167 -59.51 -37.99 16.17
CA SER A 167 -60.86 -37.78 15.61
C SER A 167 -61.57 -39.14 15.23
N ALA A 168 -60.80 -40.12 14.76
CA ALA A 168 -61.30 -41.48 14.53
C ALA A 168 -61.83 -42.13 15.82
N TYR A 169 -61.06 -41.91 16.93
CA TYR A 169 -61.54 -42.41 18.24
C TYR A 169 -62.81 -41.70 18.67
N GLU A 170 -62.98 -40.43 18.51
CA GLU A 170 -64.23 -39.72 18.82
C GLU A 170 -65.35 -40.14 17.93
N GLN A 171 -65.09 -40.38 16.64
CA GLN A 171 -66.09 -40.84 15.68
C GLN A 171 -66.62 -42.27 15.96
N LEU A 172 -65.91 -43.13 16.68
CA LEU A 172 -66.38 -44.39 17.17
C LEU A 172 -67.66 -44.27 18.00
N PHE A 173 -67.77 -43.18 18.77
CA PHE A 173 -68.85 -42.93 19.70
C PHE A 173 -70.03 -42.12 19.13
N THR A 174 -70.05 -41.81 17.86
CA THR A 174 -71.17 -41.05 17.21
C THR A 174 -72.36 -41.89 16.78
N ASP A 175 -72.24 -43.17 16.87
CA ASP A 175 -73.40 -44.09 16.62
C ASP A 175 -74.33 -44.09 17.81
N ASP A 176 -75.61 -43.94 17.57
CA ASP A 176 -76.67 -43.85 18.62
C ASP A 176 -76.65 -45.02 19.61
N VAL A 177 -76.27 -46.22 19.11
CA VAL A 177 -76.18 -47.44 19.94
C VAL A 177 -75.01 -47.40 20.89
N ILE A 178 -73.87 -46.80 20.43
CA ILE A 178 -72.63 -46.72 21.20
C ILE A 178 -72.58 -45.45 22.08
N ALA A 179 -73.20 -44.36 21.63
CA ALA A 179 -73.20 -43.08 22.34
C ALA A 179 -73.77 -43.17 23.75
N GLN A 180 -74.83 -43.91 23.91
CA GLN A 180 -75.49 -44.08 25.22
C GLN A 180 -74.62 -44.80 26.26
N GLN A 181 -73.67 -45.62 25.84
CA GLN A 181 -72.81 -46.40 26.72
C GLN A 181 -71.32 -45.94 26.67
N ARG A 182 -71.06 -44.72 26.19
CA ARG A 182 -69.72 -44.16 26.06
C ARG A 182 -68.85 -44.34 27.33
N PRO A 183 -69.33 -44.10 28.58
CA PRO A 183 -68.51 -44.28 29.78
C PRO A 183 -68.06 -45.73 30.00
N LEU A 184 -68.83 -46.70 29.61
CA LEU A 184 -68.48 -48.11 29.68
C LEU A 184 -67.45 -48.47 28.65
N LEU A 185 -67.63 -48.05 27.39
CA LEU A 185 -66.83 -48.41 26.25
C LEU A 185 -65.46 -47.70 26.29
N GLN A 186 -65.37 -46.54 26.89
CA GLN A 186 -64.08 -45.87 27.10
C GLN A 186 -63.14 -46.66 28.02
N ARG A 187 -63.64 -47.46 28.97
CA ARG A 187 -62.85 -48.35 29.81
C ARG A 187 -62.31 -49.59 29.07
N CYS A 188 -62.78 -49.85 27.88
CA CYS A 188 -62.37 -51.02 27.06
C CYS A 188 -61.11 -50.69 26.18
N ASN A 189 -60.43 -49.55 26.37
CA ASN A 189 -59.20 -49.11 25.67
C ASN A 189 -59.34 -49.31 24.13
N LEU A 190 -60.44 -48.90 23.51
CA LEU A 190 -60.73 -49.03 22.10
C LEU A 190 -59.72 -48.27 21.20
N ASN A 191 -58.99 -47.29 21.77
CA ASN A 191 -57.94 -46.64 21.08
C ASN A 191 -56.80 -47.58 20.63
N ASN A 192 -56.63 -48.76 21.26
CA ASN A 192 -55.58 -49.71 20.89
C ASN A 192 -55.84 -50.39 19.55
N TYR A 193 -57.07 -50.24 18.96
CA TYR A 193 -57.46 -50.77 17.67
C TYR A 193 -57.61 -49.73 16.58
N ILE A 194 -57.04 -48.48 16.86
CA ILE A 194 -57.01 -47.38 15.91
C ILE A 194 -55.54 -47.04 15.66
N GLU A 195 -54.98 -47.62 14.61
CA GLU A 195 -53.62 -47.31 14.13
C GLU A 195 -53.75 -46.54 12.80
N PRO A 196 -52.80 -45.63 12.47
CA PRO A 196 -52.85 -44.97 11.17
C PRO A 196 -52.68 -45.96 10.03
N ASN A 197 -53.53 -45.86 8.99
CA ASN A 197 -53.42 -46.64 7.75
C ASN A 197 -53.04 -45.74 6.56
N LEU A 198 -52.89 -44.44 6.81
CA LEU A 198 -52.28 -43.49 5.88
C LEU A 198 -50.86 -43.14 6.35
N VAL A 199 -49.86 -43.67 5.67
CA VAL A 199 -48.46 -43.53 6.01
C VAL A 199 -47.82 -42.55 5.05
N TYR A 200 -47.15 -41.52 5.58
CA TYR A 200 -46.46 -40.54 4.77
C TYR A 200 -45.37 -41.18 3.91
N ASP A 201 -45.45 -40.97 2.58
CA ASP A 201 -44.43 -41.40 1.62
C ASP A 201 -43.38 -40.30 1.43
N LYS A 202 -42.35 -40.32 2.26
CA LYS A 202 -41.29 -39.35 2.25
C LYS A 202 -40.56 -39.32 0.90
N SER A 203 -40.26 -40.45 0.32
CA SER A 203 -39.48 -40.55 -0.92
C SER A 203 -40.22 -39.91 -2.10
N ARG A 204 -41.49 -40.20 -2.27
CA ARG A 204 -42.30 -39.62 -3.36
C ARG A 204 -42.55 -38.12 -3.13
N SER A 205 -42.87 -37.74 -1.89
CA SER A 205 -43.14 -36.35 -1.53
C SER A 205 -41.90 -35.47 -1.76
N GLU A 206 -40.71 -35.91 -1.36
CA GLU A 206 -39.47 -35.19 -1.59
C GLU A 206 -39.09 -35.14 -3.08
N THR A 207 -39.31 -36.23 -3.83
CA THR A 207 -39.05 -36.23 -5.29
C THR A 207 -39.96 -35.22 -5.98
N GLU A 208 -41.26 -35.25 -5.75
CA GLU A 208 -42.24 -34.33 -6.35
C GLU A 208 -41.93 -32.86 -5.96
N ARG A 209 -41.61 -32.64 -4.69
CA ARG A 209 -41.21 -31.30 -4.22
C ARG A 209 -39.96 -30.79 -4.95
N ASN A 210 -38.95 -31.63 -5.10
CA ASN A 210 -37.71 -31.27 -5.81
C ASN A 210 -37.97 -31.07 -7.30
N ASP A 211 -38.84 -31.87 -7.91
CA ASP A 211 -39.23 -31.73 -9.32
C ASP A 211 -39.98 -30.40 -9.54
N LEU A 212 -40.90 -30.04 -8.64
CA LEU A 212 -41.58 -28.75 -8.65
C LEU A 212 -40.63 -27.60 -8.55
N LEU A 213 -39.69 -27.62 -7.58
CA LEU A 213 -38.70 -26.58 -7.41
C LEU A 213 -37.76 -26.50 -8.60
N SER A 214 -37.34 -27.62 -9.17
CA SER A 214 -36.45 -27.67 -10.35
C SER A 214 -37.12 -27.19 -11.62
N SER A 215 -38.46 -27.15 -11.67
CA SER A 215 -39.24 -26.67 -12.81
C SER A 215 -39.17 -25.14 -12.98
N ILE A 216 -38.72 -24.41 -11.95
CA ILE A 216 -38.57 -22.95 -12.00
C ILE A 216 -37.38 -22.60 -12.88
N PRO A 217 -37.56 -21.94 -14.03
CA PRO A 217 -36.45 -21.54 -14.85
C PRO A 217 -35.66 -20.42 -14.14
N PRO A 218 -34.31 -20.53 -14.03
CA PRO A 218 -33.47 -19.53 -13.36
C PRO A 218 -33.40 -18.23 -14.15
N ALA A 219 -33.78 -18.22 -15.42
CA ALA A 219 -33.79 -17.09 -16.32
C ALA A 219 -35.20 -16.67 -16.71
N SER A 220 -35.43 -15.38 -16.90
CA SER A 220 -36.69 -14.79 -17.36
C SER A 220 -36.75 -14.57 -18.88
N GLY A 221 -35.59 -14.71 -19.57
CA GLY A 221 -35.46 -14.51 -21.01
C GLY A 221 -34.04 -14.68 -21.47
N MET A 222 -33.79 -14.38 -22.74
CA MET A 222 -32.46 -14.44 -23.36
C MET A 222 -32.21 -13.14 -24.15
N VAL A 223 -30.99 -12.62 -24.06
CA VAL A 223 -30.50 -11.50 -24.87
C VAL A 223 -29.58 -12.08 -25.93
N MET A 224 -29.83 -11.72 -27.19
CA MET A 224 -29.07 -12.23 -28.34
C MET A 224 -27.83 -11.39 -28.63
N SER A 225 -26.79 -11.99 -29.17
CA SER A 225 -25.62 -11.30 -29.66
C SER A 225 -26.01 -10.23 -30.71
N GLY A 226 -25.42 -9.04 -30.59
CA GLY A 226 -25.77 -7.89 -31.44
C GLY A 226 -27.00 -7.10 -30.99
N GLN A 227 -27.76 -7.58 -30.00
CA GLN A 227 -28.92 -6.86 -29.46
C GLN A 227 -28.42 -5.65 -28.64
N LYS A 228 -28.98 -4.46 -28.92
CA LYS A 228 -28.77 -3.26 -28.13
C LYS A 228 -29.56 -3.35 -26.83
N VAL A 229 -28.91 -3.17 -25.71
CA VAL A 229 -29.49 -3.26 -24.37
C VAL A 229 -29.85 -1.89 -23.82
N ILE A 230 -28.94 -0.90 -23.93
CA ILE A 230 -29.13 0.46 -23.42
C ILE A 230 -28.27 1.45 -24.20
N ASP A 231 -28.73 2.68 -24.33
CA ASP A 231 -28.00 3.77 -24.97
C ASP A 231 -27.55 4.84 -23.97
N ARG A 232 -26.61 5.69 -24.39
CA ARG A 232 -26.12 6.79 -23.54
C ARG A 232 -27.25 7.76 -23.22
N GLY A 233 -27.49 8.00 -21.94
CA GLY A 233 -28.54 8.88 -21.44
C GLY A 233 -29.85 8.18 -21.08
N ASP A 234 -30.03 6.92 -21.48
CA ASP A 234 -31.22 6.13 -21.08
C ASP A 234 -31.16 5.83 -19.58
N ILE A 235 -32.32 5.86 -18.93
CA ILE A 235 -32.44 5.51 -17.52
C ILE A 235 -32.34 3.99 -17.37
N VAL A 236 -31.47 3.53 -16.47
CA VAL A 236 -31.36 2.11 -16.13
C VAL A 236 -32.58 1.69 -15.30
N ASP A 237 -33.56 1.04 -15.94
CA ASP A 237 -34.69 0.42 -15.25
C ASP A 237 -34.33 -0.91 -14.62
N GLU A 238 -35.22 -1.51 -13.83
CA GLU A 238 -34.96 -2.79 -13.17
C GLU A 238 -34.69 -3.93 -14.15
N TYR A 239 -35.33 -3.93 -15.32
CA TYR A 239 -35.09 -4.93 -16.34
C TYR A 239 -33.68 -4.78 -16.93
N THR A 240 -33.31 -3.60 -17.35
CA THR A 240 -31.98 -3.31 -17.89
C THR A 240 -30.87 -3.57 -16.86
N PHE A 241 -31.12 -3.24 -15.60
CA PHE A 241 -30.20 -3.57 -14.51
C PHE A 241 -29.98 -5.08 -14.40
N ARG A 242 -31.05 -5.90 -14.47
CA ARG A 242 -30.93 -7.37 -14.46
C ARG A 242 -30.20 -7.89 -15.69
N VAL A 243 -30.46 -7.31 -16.86
CA VAL A 243 -29.77 -7.67 -18.10
C VAL A 243 -28.26 -7.42 -17.97
N LEU A 244 -27.88 -6.23 -17.51
CA LEU A 244 -26.49 -5.85 -17.34
C LEU A 244 -25.78 -6.75 -16.29
N ASN A 245 -26.43 -7.02 -15.17
CA ASN A 245 -25.90 -7.89 -14.13
C ASN A 245 -25.76 -9.35 -14.62
N SER A 246 -26.75 -9.83 -15.42
CA SER A 246 -26.69 -11.14 -16.04
C SER A 246 -25.55 -11.27 -17.05
N PHE A 247 -25.34 -10.22 -17.85
CA PHE A 247 -24.20 -10.13 -18.76
C PHE A 247 -22.87 -10.21 -18.01
N GLU A 248 -22.71 -9.46 -16.91
CA GLU A 248 -21.49 -9.48 -16.10
C GLU A 248 -21.23 -10.87 -15.48
N ARG A 249 -22.30 -11.54 -15.00
CA ARG A 249 -22.20 -12.90 -14.47
C ARG A 249 -21.77 -13.91 -15.53
N GLU A 250 -22.30 -13.80 -16.75
CA GLU A 250 -21.91 -14.67 -17.87
C GLU A 250 -20.51 -14.35 -18.40
N MET A 251 -20.13 -13.09 -18.43
CA MET A 251 -18.74 -12.68 -18.72
C MET A 251 -17.76 -13.32 -17.75
N GLN A 252 -18.04 -13.26 -16.44
CA GLN A 252 -17.21 -13.90 -15.43
C GLN A 252 -17.09 -15.42 -15.62
N ARG A 253 -18.20 -16.10 -15.98
CA ARG A 253 -18.20 -17.53 -16.28
C ARG A 253 -17.39 -17.88 -17.52
N ARG A 254 -17.48 -17.05 -18.57
CA ARG A 254 -16.76 -17.24 -19.84
C ARG A 254 -15.27 -16.86 -19.74
N SER A 255 -14.94 -15.80 -18.96
CA SER A 255 -13.53 -15.41 -18.68
C SER A 255 -12.75 -16.50 -17.92
N ALA A 256 -13.40 -17.54 -17.47
CA ALA A 256 -12.77 -18.74 -16.94
C ALA A 256 -12.13 -19.62 -18.04
N SER A 257 -12.27 -19.28 -19.33
CA SER A 257 -11.59 -20.02 -20.38
C SER A 257 -10.08 -19.77 -20.33
N GLN A 258 -9.30 -20.81 -20.32
CA GLN A 258 -7.84 -20.77 -20.15
C GLN A 258 -7.12 -19.93 -21.23
N SER A 259 -7.68 -19.86 -22.44
CA SER A 259 -7.15 -19.08 -23.57
C SER A 259 -7.34 -17.56 -23.36
N GLU A 260 -8.48 -17.12 -22.85
CA GLU A 260 -8.76 -15.68 -22.62
C GLU A 260 -7.94 -15.13 -21.46
N GLN A 261 -7.74 -15.90 -20.39
CA GLN A 261 -6.85 -15.54 -19.30
C GLN A 261 -5.40 -15.39 -19.76
N MET A 262 -4.95 -16.25 -20.68
CA MET A 262 -3.60 -16.18 -21.25
C MET A 262 -3.42 -14.89 -22.07
N VAL A 263 -4.37 -14.54 -22.92
CA VAL A 263 -4.33 -13.30 -23.73
C VAL A 263 -4.30 -12.06 -22.83
N MET A 264 -5.12 -12.03 -21.78
CA MET A 264 -5.13 -10.95 -20.80
C MET A 264 -3.79 -10.83 -20.06
N LEU A 265 -3.23 -11.96 -19.61
CA LEU A 265 -1.93 -12.00 -18.95
C LEU A 265 -0.81 -11.47 -19.85
N ILE A 266 -0.77 -11.89 -21.12
CA ILE A 266 0.20 -11.39 -22.11
C ILE A 266 0.03 -9.88 -22.29
N GLY A 267 -1.21 -9.39 -22.41
CA GLY A 267 -1.51 -7.95 -22.50
C GLY A 267 -0.99 -7.17 -21.30
N GLN A 268 -1.21 -7.67 -20.09
CA GLN A 268 -0.71 -7.07 -18.84
C GLN A 268 0.83 -7.05 -18.81
N ILE A 269 1.48 -8.16 -19.17
CA ILE A 269 2.95 -8.23 -19.24
C ILE A 269 3.50 -7.20 -20.22
N VAL A 270 2.97 -7.13 -21.43
CA VAL A 270 3.42 -6.20 -22.47
C VAL A 270 3.22 -4.75 -22.03
N PHE A 271 2.05 -4.42 -21.48
CA PHE A 271 1.73 -3.07 -21.00
C PHE A 271 2.69 -2.61 -19.90
N VAL A 272 2.85 -3.40 -18.84
CA VAL A 272 3.75 -3.06 -17.72
C VAL A 272 5.20 -3.03 -18.18
N ALA A 273 5.61 -3.99 -19.03
CA ALA A 273 6.98 -4.05 -19.56
C ALA A 273 7.35 -2.81 -20.38
N ILE A 274 6.43 -2.30 -21.21
CA ILE A 274 6.64 -1.06 -21.99
C ILE A 274 6.86 0.11 -21.04
N LEU A 275 5.99 0.31 -20.05
CA LEU A 275 6.07 1.44 -19.13
C LEU A 275 7.33 1.40 -18.26
N VAL A 276 7.69 0.25 -17.70
CA VAL A 276 8.90 0.09 -16.89
C VAL A 276 10.15 0.26 -17.75
N THR A 277 10.14 -0.23 -19.00
CA THR A 277 11.26 -0.06 -19.93
C THR A 277 11.43 1.40 -20.33
N LEU A 278 10.36 2.12 -20.64
CA LEU A 278 10.41 3.56 -20.93
C LEU A 278 10.96 4.36 -19.76
N PHE A 279 10.55 4.02 -18.54
CA PHE A 279 11.11 4.62 -17.31
C PHE A 279 12.60 4.33 -17.16
N THR A 280 13.02 3.10 -17.44
CA THR A 280 14.43 2.69 -17.41
C THR A 280 15.26 3.45 -18.44
N ILE A 281 14.75 3.60 -19.67
CA ILE A 281 15.38 4.37 -20.75
C ILE A 281 15.50 5.84 -20.34
N TYR A 282 14.46 6.43 -19.77
CA TYR A 282 14.50 7.80 -19.25
C TYR A 282 15.64 7.97 -18.23
N LEU A 283 15.76 7.07 -17.26
CA LEU A 283 16.84 7.12 -16.27
C LEU A 283 18.21 6.99 -16.95
N GLY A 284 18.35 6.07 -17.89
CA GLY A 284 19.63 5.84 -18.60
C GLY A 284 20.07 6.99 -19.48
N LEU A 285 19.14 7.69 -20.13
CA LEU A 285 19.45 8.78 -21.05
C LEU A 285 19.57 10.14 -20.35
N PHE A 286 18.65 10.44 -19.45
CA PHE A 286 18.51 11.78 -18.89
C PHE A 286 18.99 11.91 -17.44
N ARG A 287 19.06 10.78 -16.69
CA ARG A 287 19.41 10.78 -15.26
C ARG A 287 20.52 9.78 -14.92
N ARG A 288 21.62 9.88 -15.66
CA ARG A 288 22.80 9.01 -15.48
C ARG A 288 23.41 9.10 -14.08
N ASP A 289 23.31 10.26 -13.42
CA ASP A 289 23.69 10.53 -12.05
C ASP A 289 22.99 9.60 -11.04
N TYR A 290 21.71 9.30 -11.23
CA TYR A 290 20.95 8.34 -10.42
C TYR A 290 21.06 6.91 -10.95
N PHE A 291 21.05 6.77 -12.29
CA PHE A 291 21.15 5.46 -12.94
C PHE A 291 22.48 4.74 -12.66
N GLY A 292 23.55 5.49 -12.35
CA GLY A 292 24.85 4.96 -11.92
C GLY A 292 24.89 4.48 -10.46
N LYS A 293 23.95 4.91 -9.62
CA LYS A 293 23.96 4.65 -8.17
C LYS A 293 22.96 3.54 -7.80
N PRO A 294 23.42 2.38 -7.28
CA PRO A 294 22.52 1.26 -6.95
C PRO A 294 21.41 1.64 -5.97
N ARG A 295 21.70 2.48 -4.99
CA ARG A 295 20.74 2.96 -3.98
C ARG A 295 19.59 3.76 -4.60
N SER A 296 19.90 4.65 -5.54
CA SER A 296 18.92 5.48 -6.25
C SER A 296 17.99 4.63 -7.11
N ILE A 297 18.55 3.68 -7.85
CA ILE A 297 17.76 2.74 -8.66
C ILE A 297 16.86 1.89 -7.76
N ALA A 298 17.41 1.32 -6.69
CA ALA A 298 16.63 0.49 -5.77
C ALA A 298 15.41 1.24 -5.21
N MET A 299 15.56 2.48 -4.75
CA MET A 299 14.46 3.31 -4.25
C MET A 299 13.40 3.56 -5.34
N LEU A 300 13.82 3.97 -6.54
CA LEU A 300 12.88 4.28 -7.64
C LEU A 300 12.07 3.06 -8.06
N TYR A 301 12.73 1.91 -8.23
CA TYR A 301 12.02 0.68 -8.61
C TYR A 301 11.15 0.12 -7.48
N THR A 302 11.58 0.27 -6.21
CA THR A 302 10.73 -0.09 -5.06
C THR A 302 9.44 0.73 -5.07
N LEU A 303 9.51 2.05 -5.28
CA LEU A 303 8.31 2.91 -5.32
C LEU A 303 7.42 2.59 -6.52
N VAL A 304 7.99 2.42 -7.72
CA VAL A 304 7.25 2.07 -8.95
C VAL A 304 6.61 0.69 -8.85
N THR A 305 7.13 -0.22 -8.02
CA THR A 305 6.56 -1.55 -7.79
C THR A 305 5.54 -1.56 -6.66
N LEU A 306 5.89 -0.96 -5.51
CA LEU A 306 5.10 -1.03 -4.28
C LEU A 306 3.69 -0.47 -4.45
N PHE A 307 3.57 0.75 -4.97
CA PHE A 307 2.28 1.41 -5.07
C PHE A 307 1.32 0.73 -6.06
N PRO A 308 1.73 0.33 -7.28
CA PRO A 308 0.87 -0.47 -8.16
C PRO A 308 0.45 -1.81 -7.55
N VAL A 309 1.34 -2.49 -6.83
CA VAL A 309 0.99 -3.72 -6.11
C VAL A 309 -0.06 -3.45 -5.04
N LEU A 310 0.09 -2.38 -4.24
CA LEU A 310 -0.90 -2.00 -3.23
C LEU A 310 -2.26 -1.65 -3.86
N VAL A 311 -2.28 -0.86 -4.94
CA VAL A 311 -3.52 -0.54 -5.69
C VAL A 311 -4.17 -1.83 -6.18
N SER A 312 -3.41 -2.72 -6.78
CA SER A 312 -3.89 -3.99 -7.31
C SER A 312 -4.50 -4.87 -6.21
N LEU A 313 -3.84 -4.97 -5.06
CA LEU A 313 -4.35 -5.73 -3.91
C LEU A 313 -5.64 -5.11 -3.34
N MET A 314 -5.69 -3.78 -3.20
CA MET A 314 -6.91 -3.08 -2.74
C MET A 314 -8.09 -3.35 -3.67
N VAL A 315 -7.86 -3.27 -4.99
CA VAL A 315 -8.87 -3.57 -6.00
C VAL A 315 -9.24 -5.05 -5.98
N SER A 316 -8.26 -5.97 -5.82
CA SER A 316 -8.51 -7.42 -5.83
C SER A 316 -9.35 -7.90 -4.66
N HIS A 317 -9.17 -7.31 -3.51
CA HIS A 317 -9.86 -7.72 -2.29
C HIS A 317 -11.05 -6.84 -1.92
N ASN A 318 -11.38 -5.80 -2.70
CA ASN A 318 -12.41 -4.80 -2.39
C ASN A 318 -12.30 -4.24 -0.96
N PHE A 319 -11.07 -4.08 -0.47
CA PHE A 319 -10.84 -3.76 0.94
C PHE A 319 -11.21 -2.31 1.27
N LEU A 320 -10.79 -1.36 0.42
CA LEU A 320 -11.05 0.07 0.56
C LEU A 320 -11.00 0.74 -0.82
N SER A 321 -11.50 1.99 -0.91
CA SER A 321 -11.34 2.80 -2.11
C SER A 321 -9.85 3.08 -2.40
N VAL A 322 -9.43 2.91 -3.66
CA VAL A 322 -8.05 3.20 -4.10
C VAL A 322 -7.65 4.67 -3.91
N TYR A 323 -8.61 5.56 -3.78
CA TYR A 323 -8.38 6.99 -3.55
C TYR A 323 -7.94 7.32 -2.11
N ILE A 324 -8.07 6.37 -1.18
CA ILE A 324 -7.54 6.50 0.20
C ILE A 324 -6.02 6.29 0.20
N LEU A 325 -5.48 5.50 -0.74
CA LEU A 325 -4.04 5.22 -0.81
C LEU A 325 -3.27 6.49 -1.20
N PRO A 326 -2.29 6.94 -0.41
CA PRO A 326 -1.56 8.17 -0.66
C PRO A 326 -0.48 8.00 -1.74
N LEU A 327 -0.89 7.83 -3.01
CA LEU A 327 0.03 7.64 -4.14
C LEU A 327 0.98 8.84 -4.31
N ALA A 328 0.55 10.04 -3.92
CA ALA A 328 1.38 11.24 -3.93
C ALA A 328 2.60 11.16 -2.99
N MET A 329 2.63 10.18 -2.06
CA MET A 329 3.78 9.92 -1.18
C MET A 329 5.03 9.49 -1.99
N ALA A 330 4.85 8.71 -3.06
CA ALA A 330 5.97 8.29 -3.91
C ALA A 330 6.72 9.48 -4.53
N PRO A 331 6.08 10.42 -5.25
CA PRO A 331 6.77 11.59 -5.77
C PRO A 331 7.28 12.52 -4.65
N MET A 332 6.67 12.53 -3.45
CA MET A 332 7.21 13.26 -2.30
C MET A 332 8.58 12.72 -1.89
N PHE A 333 8.75 11.41 -1.76
CA PHE A 333 10.07 10.80 -1.47
C PHE A 333 11.08 11.09 -2.56
N VAL A 334 10.70 10.88 -3.83
CA VAL A 334 11.64 11.16 -4.94
C VAL A 334 12.02 12.65 -4.98
N ARG A 335 11.09 13.54 -4.70
CA ARG A 335 11.36 15.00 -4.65
C ARG A 335 12.34 15.37 -3.55
N VAL A 336 12.21 14.76 -2.37
CA VAL A 336 13.07 15.04 -1.20
C VAL A 336 14.48 14.52 -1.40
N PHE A 337 14.65 13.33 -1.94
CA PHE A 337 15.97 12.68 -2.06
C PHE A 337 16.64 12.86 -3.42
N MET A 338 15.91 13.36 -4.41
CA MET A 338 16.42 13.53 -5.79
C MET A 338 16.01 14.90 -6.34
N ASP A 339 15.09 14.90 -7.32
CA ASP A 339 14.66 16.14 -7.98
C ASP A 339 13.22 16.04 -8.51
N SER A 340 12.65 17.21 -8.85
CA SER A 340 11.26 17.31 -9.30
C SER A 340 10.99 16.64 -10.65
N ARG A 341 11.96 16.60 -11.57
CA ARG A 341 11.77 16.00 -12.90
C ARG A 341 11.67 14.48 -12.79
N THR A 342 12.58 13.88 -12.01
CA THR A 342 12.56 12.44 -11.73
C THR A 342 11.31 12.06 -10.93
N ALA A 343 10.90 12.88 -9.96
CA ALA A 343 9.68 12.69 -9.19
C ALA A 343 8.44 12.67 -10.08
N PHE A 344 8.32 13.60 -11.03
CA PHE A 344 7.22 13.66 -11.96
C PHE A 344 7.15 12.43 -12.88
N VAL A 345 8.26 12.07 -13.52
CA VAL A 345 8.29 10.92 -14.43
C VAL A 345 8.02 9.61 -13.69
N CYS A 346 8.59 9.44 -12.49
CA CYS A 346 8.31 8.29 -11.62
C CYS A 346 6.81 8.20 -11.28
N HIS A 347 6.21 9.33 -10.90
CA HIS A 347 4.79 9.39 -10.55
C HIS A 347 3.88 9.07 -11.74
N VAL A 348 4.13 9.68 -12.91
CA VAL A 348 3.38 9.40 -14.14
C VAL A 348 3.46 7.92 -14.50
N THR A 349 4.66 7.34 -14.49
CA THR A 349 4.85 5.90 -14.78
C THR A 349 4.05 5.04 -13.82
N MET A 350 4.12 5.33 -12.53
CA MET A 350 3.41 4.61 -11.47
C MET A 350 1.90 4.70 -11.65
N VAL A 351 1.35 5.91 -11.88
CA VAL A 351 -0.08 6.13 -12.10
C VAL A 351 -0.57 5.38 -13.33
N LEU A 352 0.18 5.43 -14.44
CA LEU A 352 -0.17 4.69 -15.66
C LEU A 352 -0.19 3.17 -15.44
N ILE A 353 0.77 2.63 -14.67
CA ILE A 353 0.77 1.20 -14.33
C ILE A 353 -0.46 0.85 -13.48
N CYS A 354 -0.82 1.69 -12.51
CA CYS A 354 -2.00 1.49 -11.67
C CYS A 354 -3.31 1.41 -12.47
N THR A 355 -3.39 2.06 -13.65
CA THR A 355 -4.60 2.01 -14.49
C THR A 355 -4.96 0.60 -14.95
N ALA A 356 -3.99 -0.31 -15.02
CA ALA A 356 -4.25 -1.70 -15.36
C ALA A 356 -5.13 -2.42 -14.33
N ALA A 357 -5.16 -1.93 -13.08
CA ALA A 357 -5.96 -2.51 -12.00
C ALA A 357 -7.28 -1.77 -11.75
N VAL A 358 -7.37 -0.48 -12.10
CA VAL A 358 -8.46 0.41 -11.70
C VAL A 358 -9.57 0.43 -12.74
N ARG A 359 -10.83 0.47 -12.28
CA ARG A 359 -12.03 0.47 -13.12
C ARG A 359 -12.24 1.79 -13.89
N TYR A 360 -12.13 2.94 -13.19
CA TYR A 360 -12.35 4.30 -13.77
C TYR A 360 -11.01 4.94 -14.10
N GLN A 361 -10.38 4.46 -15.17
CA GLN A 361 -9.02 4.81 -15.53
C GLN A 361 -8.84 6.32 -15.78
N TYR A 362 -9.76 6.95 -16.53
CA TYR A 362 -9.70 8.37 -16.87
C TYR A 362 -9.76 9.26 -15.62
N GLU A 363 -10.73 9.03 -14.75
CA GLU A 363 -10.90 9.76 -13.50
C GLU A 363 -9.69 9.57 -12.58
N PHE A 364 -9.24 8.33 -12.44
CA PHE A 364 -8.08 8.00 -11.63
C PHE A 364 -6.81 8.70 -12.11
N ILE A 365 -6.52 8.68 -13.43
CA ILE A 365 -5.34 9.35 -13.99
C ILE A 365 -5.36 10.83 -13.66
N ILE A 366 -6.46 11.53 -13.92
CA ILE A 366 -6.53 12.98 -13.73
C ILE A 366 -6.35 13.35 -12.26
N ILE A 367 -7.10 12.70 -11.36
CA ILE A 367 -7.02 12.98 -9.92
C ILE A 367 -5.61 12.72 -9.39
N GLN A 368 -5.01 11.57 -9.74
CA GLN A 368 -3.70 11.22 -9.22
C GLN A 368 -2.57 12.06 -9.83
N LEU A 369 -2.66 12.45 -11.10
CA LEU A 369 -1.69 13.39 -11.70
C LEU A 369 -1.72 14.75 -11.00
N VAL A 370 -2.92 15.30 -10.73
CA VAL A 370 -3.06 16.55 -10.00
C VAL A 370 -2.52 16.41 -8.58
N ALA A 371 -2.87 15.34 -7.87
CA ALA A 371 -2.36 15.05 -6.53
C ALA A 371 -0.82 15.02 -6.48
N GLY A 372 -0.19 14.33 -7.43
CA GLY A 372 1.27 14.26 -7.52
C GLY A 372 1.93 15.58 -7.90
N LEU A 373 1.35 16.35 -8.82
CA LEU A 373 1.85 17.68 -9.18
C LEU A 373 1.79 18.64 -7.99
N VAL A 374 0.66 18.68 -7.28
CA VAL A 374 0.49 19.50 -6.07
C VAL A 374 1.54 19.11 -5.01
N ALA A 375 1.76 17.80 -4.81
CA ALA A 375 2.76 17.30 -3.88
C ALA A 375 4.19 17.74 -4.26
N ILE A 376 4.56 17.62 -5.53
CA ILE A 376 5.89 18.01 -6.03
C ILE A 376 6.13 19.52 -5.88
N TYR A 377 5.12 20.36 -6.22
CA TYR A 377 5.26 21.80 -6.14
C TYR A 377 5.25 22.33 -4.71
N SER A 378 4.45 21.75 -3.82
CA SER A 378 4.37 22.17 -2.42
C SER A 378 5.64 21.81 -1.62
N LEU A 379 6.39 20.77 -2.04
CA LEU A 379 7.65 20.33 -1.41
C LEU A 379 8.89 20.84 -2.15
N ARG A 380 8.93 22.13 -2.49
CA ARG A 380 10.10 22.70 -3.18
C ARG A 380 11.38 22.56 -2.36
N GLU A 381 11.31 22.80 -1.05
CA GLU A 381 12.40 22.61 -0.09
C GLU A 381 11.82 22.10 1.22
N LEU A 382 12.17 20.88 1.62
CA LEU A 382 11.71 20.31 2.89
C LEU A 382 12.64 20.75 4.01
N THR A 383 12.39 21.93 4.58
CA THR A 383 13.16 22.48 5.69
C THR A 383 12.43 22.38 7.03
N ARG A 384 11.10 22.23 7.02
CA ARG A 384 10.26 22.22 8.21
C ARG A 384 9.22 21.10 8.17
N ARG A 385 8.94 20.48 9.32
CA ARG A 385 7.89 19.44 9.48
C ARG A 385 6.51 19.91 9.02
N ALA A 386 6.20 21.19 9.25
CA ALA A 386 4.92 21.80 8.84
C ALA A 386 4.67 21.78 7.32
N GLN A 387 5.70 21.64 6.49
CA GLN A 387 5.54 21.57 5.04
C GLN A 387 4.85 20.26 4.61
N VAL A 388 5.11 19.13 5.27
CA VAL A 388 4.44 17.87 4.97
C VAL A 388 2.95 17.98 5.29
N PHE A 389 2.61 18.62 6.42
CA PHE A 389 1.22 18.89 6.78
C PHE A 389 0.51 19.77 5.73
N LYS A 390 1.13 20.89 5.36
CA LYS A 390 0.62 21.76 4.30
C LYS A 390 0.44 21.02 2.98
N THR A 391 1.39 20.16 2.61
CA THR A 391 1.31 19.36 1.38
C THR A 391 0.14 18.39 1.43
N GLY A 392 -0.06 17.65 2.53
CA GLY A 392 -1.18 16.74 2.69
C GLY A 392 -2.53 17.44 2.54
N LEU A 393 -2.68 18.61 3.17
CA LEU A 393 -3.87 19.44 3.03
C LEU A 393 -4.09 19.92 1.58
N LEU A 394 -3.03 20.45 0.94
CA LEU A 394 -3.12 20.93 -0.45
C LEU A 394 -3.45 19.80 -1.44
N VAL A 395 -2.92 18.60 -1.23
CA VAL A 395 -3.24 17.43 -2.06
C VAL A 395 -4.70 17.03 -1.88
N ALA A 396 -5.19 16.96 -0.65
CA ALA A 396 -6.60 16.63 -0.38
C ALA A 396 -7.56 17.65 -1.03
N VAL A 397 -7.28 18.95 -0.85
CA VAL A 397 -8.09 20.04 -1.45
C VAL A 397 -7.98 20.01 -2.97
N GLY A 398 -6.78 19.84 -3.53
CA GLY A 398 -6.57 19.78 -4.99
C GLY A 398 -7.30 18.60 -5.63
N SER A 399 -7.26 17.42 -4.99
CA SER A 399 -8.00 16.24 -5.44
C SER A 399 -9.51 16.44 -5.37
N ALA A 400 -10.00 17.05 -4.30
CA ALA A 400 -11.43 17.38 -4.15
C ALA A 400 -11.92 18.38 -5.21
N LEU A 401 -11.13 19.43 -5.48
CA LEU A 401 -11.47 20.44 -6.49
C LEU A 401 -11.50 19.87 -7.91
N ILE A 402 -10.50 19.07 -8.28
CA ILE A 402 -10.48 18.46 -9.62
C ILE A 402 -11.60 17.44 -9.79
N TYR A 403 -11.89 16.65 -8.75
CA TYR A 403 -13.02 15.72 -8.76
C TYR A 403 -14.34 16.46 -8.93
N MET A 404 -14.57 17.54 -8.17
CA MET A 404 -15.75 18.38 -8.29
C MET A 404 -15.89 18.95 -9.72
N ALA A 405 -14.80 19.48 -10.29
CA ALA A 405 -14.80 20.00 -11.65
C ALA A 405 -15.14 18.93 -12.68
N MET A 406 -14.61 17.73 -12.54
CA MET A 406 -14.92 16.59 -13.43
C MET A 406 -16.39 16.18 -13.32
N GLN A 407 -16.96 16.13 -12.12
CA GLN A 407 -18.35 15.80 -11.91
C GLN A 407 -19.26 16.89 -12.51
N MET A 408 -18.93 18.17 -12.34
CA MET A 408 -19.67 19.29 -12.96
C MET A 408 -19.63 19.25 -14.50
N MET A 409 -18.53 18.76 -15.10
CA MET A 409 -18.44 18.56 -16.54
C MET A 409 -19.27 17.38 -17.05
N GLN A 410 -19.53 16.38 -16.21
CA GLN A 410 -20.25 15.16 -16.58
C GLN A 410 -21.73 15.21 -16.24
N SER A 411 -22.11 15.99 -15.22
CA SER A 411 -23.47 16.09 -14.72
C SER A 411 -23.90 17.55 -14.64
N ASN A 412 -25.10 17.86 -15.15
CA ASN A 412 -25.70 19.19 -15.00
C ASN A 412 -26.37 19.37 -13.63
N ASP A 413 -26.36 18.37 -12.76
CA ASP A 413 -26.99 18.39 -11.44
C ASP A 413 -25.97 18.12 -10.35
N LEU A 414 -25.77 19.10 -9.47
CA LEU A 414 -24.84 19.02 -8.35
C LEU A 414 -25.31 18.04 -7.26
N SER A 415 -26.58 17.71 -7.21
CA SER A 415 -27.14 16.76 -6.24
C SER A 415 -26.68 15.30 -6.49
N LEU A 416 -26.19 15.00 -7.70
CA LEU A 416 -25.72 13.68 -8.11
C LEU A 416 -24.23 13.44 -7.81
N ILE A 417 -23.55 14.40 -7.18
CA ILE A 417 -22.13 14.25 -6.84
C ILE A 417 -21.99 13.23 -5.69
N ASP A 418 -21.15 12.23 -5.91
CA ASP A 418 -20.82 11.26 -4.87
C ASP A 418 -19.96 11.92 -3.77
N THR A 419 -20.60 12.17 -2.63
CA THR A 419 -19.98 12.85 -1.48
C THR A 419 -18.97 11.99 -0.77
N ASP A 420 -19.02 10.66 -0.88
CA ASP A 420 -18.11 9.73 -0.22
C ASP A 420 -16.66 9.89 -0.70
N MET A 421 -16.49 10.32 -1.96
CA MET A 421 -15.17 10.60 -2.52
C MET A 421 -14.40 11.69 -1.75
N TYR A 422 -15.09 12.70 -1.20
CA TYR A 422 -14.43 13.75 -0.41
C TYR A 422 -13.86 13.21 0.91
N TYR A 423 -14.54 12.25 1.54
CA TYR A 423 -13.98 11.56 2.71
C TYR A 423 -12.74 10.77 2.35
N HIS A 424 -12.71 10.12 1.18
CA HIS A 424 -11.52 9.40 0.71
C HIS A 424 -10.33 10.35 0.51
N PHE A 425 -10.53 11.54 -0.07
CA PHE A 425 -9.46 12.53 -0.23
C PHE A 425 -8.99 13.10 1.10
N ALA A 426 -9.89 13.32 2.05
CA ALA A 426 -9.53 13.77 3.40
C ALA A 426 -8.66 12.73 4.12
N ILE A 427 -9.06 11.46 4.09
CA ILE A 427 -8.27 10.35 4.66
C ILE A 427 -6.91 10.20 3.97
N ASN A 428 -6.87 10.33 2.63
CA ASN A 428 -5.62 10.35 1.85
C ASN A 428 -4.67 11.46 2.35
N GLY A 429 -5.19 12.68 2.55
CA GLY A 429 -4.43 13.81 3.09
C GLY A 429 -3.83 13.51 4.47
N VAL A 430 -4.60 12.83 5.35
CA VAL A 430 -4.11 12.38 6.65
C VAL A 430 -3.01 11.32 6.48
N PHE A 431 -3.18 10.34 5.60
CA PHE A 431 -2.17 9.32 5.36
C PHE A 431 -0.87 9.88 4.74
N LEU A 432 -0.94 10.99 4.00
CA LEU A 432 0.26 11.69 3.53
C LEU A 432 1.13 12.21 4.67
N LEU A 433 0.59 12.44 5.87
CA LEU A 433 1.39 12.82 7.05
C LEU A 433 2.37 11.73 7.45
N LEU A 434 2.05 10.46 7.16
CA LEU A 434 2.95 9.33 7.39
C LEU A 434 4.22 9.41 6.54
N CYS A 435 4.24 10.26 5.50
CA CYS A 435 5.45 10.51 4.71
C CYS A 435 6.62 10.94 5.60
N TYR A 436 6.37 11.73 6.65
CA TYR A 436 7.41 12.22 7.53
C TYR A 436 8.13 11.09 8.33
N PRO A 437 7.43 10.24 9.11
CA PRO A 437 8.10 9.13 9.78
C PRO A 437 8.66 8.07 8.81
N LEU A 438 8.00 7.84 7.68
CA LEU A 438 8.47 6.90 6.65
C LEU A 438 9.74 7.41 5.94
N MET A 439 9.96 8.72 5.90
CA MET A 439 11.18 9.32 5.34
C MET A 439 12.44 8.82 6.07
N TYR A 440 12.39 8.72 7.40
CA TYR A 440 13.48 8.15 8.19
C TYR A 440 13.77 6.69 7.82
N ILE A 441 12.71 5.90 7.56
CA ILE A 441 12.86 4.50 7.11
C ILE A 441 13.52 4.46 5.73
N VAL A 442 13.10 5.32 4.80
CA VAL A 442 13.69 5.42 3.45
C VAL A 442 15.15 5.85 3.53
N GLU A 443 15.49 6.84 4.36
CA GLU A 443 16.87 7.26 4.60
C GLU A 443 17.73 6.09 5.07
N LYS A 444 17.28 5.36 6.09
CA LYS A 444 18.03 4.25 6.67
C LYS A 444 18.16 3.07 5.71
N MET A 445 17.10 2.75 4.98
CA MET A 445 17.05 1.59 4.08
C MET A 445 17.91 1.80 2.81
N PHE A 446 17.84 3.00 2.22
CA PHE A 446 18.54 3.30 0.97
C PHE A 446 19.82 4.13 1.18
N GLY A 447 20.10 4.58 2.40
CA GLY A 447 21.29 5.36 2.72
C GLY A 447 21.28 6.77 2.10
N PHE A 448 20.10 7.37 1.94
CA PHE A 448 19.94 8.78 1.58
C PHE A 448 20.03 9.67 2.81
N VAL A 449 20.14 10.97 2.55
CA VAL A 449 20.13 12.01 3.57
C VAL A 449 19.16 13.08 3.16
N SER A 450 18.21 13.41 4.02
CA SER A 450 17.31 14.53 3.78
C SER A 450 17.86 15.82 4.38
N SER A 451 17.42 16.95 3.84
CA SER A 451 17.72 18.26 4.42
C SER A 451 17.25 18.37 5.87
N VAL A 452 16.21 17.64 6.27
CA VAL A 452 15.72 17.62 7.66
C VAL A 452 16.76 17.02 8.59
N THR A 453 17.32 15.87 8.23
CA THR A 453 18.39 15.21 8.99
C THR A 453 19.63 16.11 9.09
N LEU A 454 20.00 16.78 8.00
CA LEU A 454 21.11 17.73 8.02
C LEU A 454 20.84 18.93 8.94
N PHE A 455 19.63 19.48 8.94
CA PHE A 455 19.25 20.55 9.86
C PHE A 455 19.26 20.10 11.33
N GLU A 456 18.79 18.89 11.61
CA GLU A 456 18.85 18.32 12.97
C GLU A 456 20.30 18.13 13.44
N LEU A 457 21.17 17.63 12.56
CA LEU A 457 22.60 17.47 12.84
C LEU A 457 23.34 18.82 12.98
N SER A 458 22.90 19.88 12.29
CA SER A 458 23.49 21.21 12.38
C SER A 458 23.11 21.99 13.65
N ASN A 459 22.32 21.41 14.54
CA ASN A 459 21.88 22.05 15.76
C ASN A 459 23.04 22.08 16.78
N THR A 460 23.70 23.21 16.88
CA THR A 460 24.89 23.45 17.74
C THR A 460 24.58 23.36 19.25
N ASN A 461 23.31 23.40 19.65
CA ASN A 461 22.91 23.33 21.07
C ASN A 461 22.71 21.90 21.58
N ARG A 462 23.05 20.87 20.79
CA ARG A 462 22.83 19.48 21.16
C ARG A 462 24.00 18.56 20.85
N GLY A 463 24.08 17.47 21.61
CA GLY A 463 25.02 16.37 21.36
C GLY A 463 26.48 16.79 21.30
N LEU A 464 27.23 16.24 20.35
CA LEU A 464 28.68 16.47 20.22
C LEU A 464 29.04 17.93 19.91
N LEU A 465 28.18 18.67 19.17
CA LEU A 465 28.47 20.07 18.82
C LEU A 465 28.39 20.97 20.06
N ARG A 466 27.47 20.71 20.97
CA ARG A 466 27.42 21.40 22.25
C ARG A 466 28.68 21.09 23.06
N ASN A 467 29.06 19.82 23.17
CA ASN A 467 30.27 19.44 23.88
C ASN A 467 31.51 20.11 23.27
N LEU A 468 31.61 20.16 21.91
CA LEU A 468 32.68 20.85 21.22
C LEU A 468 32.74 22.33 21.60
N SER A 469 31.59 23.01 21.68
CA SER A 469 31.54 24.43 22.07
C SER A 469 31.98 24.71 23.51
N GLU A 470 31.79 23.73 24.40
CA GLU A 470 32.14 23.84 25.82
C GLU A 470 33.62 23.44 26.07
N VAL A 471 34.12 22.37 25.41
CA VAL A 471 35.46 21.78 25.66
C VAL A 471 36.56 22.42 24.79
N ALA A 472 36.22 22.73 23.52
CA ALA A 472 37.19 23.30 22.55
C ALA A 472 36.55 24.48 21.78
N PRO A 473 36.30 25.63 22.46
CA PRO A 473 35.57 26.75 21.87
C PRO A 473 36.26 27.37 20.65
N GLY A 474 37.60 27.35 20.60
CA GLY A 474 38.40 27.82 19.46
C GLY A 474 38.14 26.94 18.22
N THR A 475 38.18 25.62 18.39
CA THR A 475 37.87 24.66 17.33
C THR A 475 36.39 24.78 16.87
N PHE A 476 35.45 25.00 17.80
CA PHE A 476 34.05 25.22 17.45
C PHE A 476 33.87 26.47 16.57
N GLN A 477 34.52 27.61 16.92
CA GLN A 477 34.46 28.83 16.12
C GLN A 477 35.13 28.65 14.74
N HIS A 478 36.27 27.93 14.67
CA HIS A 478 36.89 27.51 13.42
C HIS A 478 35.94 26.73 12.55
N SER A 479 35.30 25.67 13.08
CA SER A 479 34.37 24.83 12.35
C SER A 479 33.18 25.62 11.79
N ILE A 480 32.66 26.62 12.51
CA ILE A 480 31.61 27.52 12.01
C ILE A 480 32.13 28.35 10.82
N THR A 481 33.34 28.92 10.94
CA THR A 481 33.92 29.75 9.89
C THR A 481 34.21 28.95 8.63
N VAL A 482 34.85 27.79 8.77
CA VAL A 482 35.06 26.83 7.68
C VAL A 482 33.74 26.42 7.04
N GLY A 483 32.73 26.10 7.85
CA GLY A 483 31.41 25.73 7.38
C GLY A 483 30.71 26.81 6.54
N ASN A 484 30.86 28.07 6.92
CA ASN A 484 30.35 29.21 6.16
C ASN A 484 31.09 29.39 4.82
N LEU A 485 32.41 29.33 4.82
CA LEU A 485 33.23 29.43 3.60
C LEU A 485 32.90 28.26 2.64
N ALA A 486 32.92 27.06 3.17
CA ALA A 486 32.64 25.86 2.40
C ALA A 486 31.21 25.86 1.80
N ALA A 487 30.18 26.29 2.55
CA ALA A 487 28.82 26.40 2.05
C ALA A 487 28.69 27.39 0.89
N GLU A 488 29.43 28.49 0.91
CA GLU A 488 29.42 29.46 -0.18
C GLU A 488 30.12 28.96 -1.44
N ILE A 489 31.24 28.26 -1.29
CA ILE A 489 31.87 27.56 -2.41
C ILE A 489 30.86 26.57 -3.01
N ALA A 490 30.21 25.72 -2.17
CA ALA A 490 29.26 24.74 -2.60
C ALA A 490 28.07 25.35 -3.37
N ASN A 491 27.51 26.46 -2.87
CA ASN A 491 26.45 27.20 -3.57
C ASN A 491 26.89 27.68 -4.96
N LYS A 492 28.11 28.19 -5.07
CA LYS A 492 28.62 28.74 -6.34
C LYS A 492 28.88 27.68 -7.40
N ILE A 493 29.34 26.50 -6.99
CA ILE A 493 29.64 25.39 -7.91
C ILE A 493 28.47 24.41 -8.06
N GLY A 494 27.36 24.60 -7.34
CA GLY A 494 26.17 23.73 -7.41
C GLY A 494 26.38 22.39 -6.71
N ALA A 495 27.16 22.36 -5.60
CA ALA A 495 27.26 21.26 -4.65
C ALA A 495 26.24 21.43 -3.50
N ASP A 496 26.11 20.42 -2.63
CA ASP A 496 25.21 20.50 -1.48
C ASP A 496 25.82 21.35 -0.33
N SER A 497 25.40 22.60 -0.27
CA SER A 497 25.90 23.57 0.72
C SER A 497 25.52 23.23 2.16
N LEU A 498 24.35 22.62 2.39
CA LEU A 498 23.91 22.22 3.72
C LEU A 498 24.72 21.02 4.21
N LEU A 499 24.96 20.04 3.32
CA LEU A 499 25.79 18.87 3.62
C LEU A 499 27.22 19.28 3.98
N VAL A 500 27.84 20.14 3.17
CA VAL A 500 29.22 20.62 3.44
C VAL A 500 29.28 21.38 4.75
N ARG A 501 28.35 22.30 5.00
CA ARG A 501 28.29 23.06 6.25
C ARG A 501 28.12 22.13 7.46
N THR A 502 27.25 21.13 7.36
CA THR A 502 27.03 20.15 8.43
C THR A 502 28.31 19.33 8.65
N GLY A 503 28.95 18.85 7.59
CA GLY A 503 30.23 18.12 7.67
C GLY A 503 31.32 18.94 8.34
N ALA A 504 31.43 20.24 7.99
CA ALA A 504 32.38 21.17 8.58
C ALA A 504 32.16 21.35 10.09
N LEU A 505 30.93 21.33 10.60
CA LEU A 505 30.68 21.42 12.04
C LEU A 505 31.26 20.24 12.84
N TYR A 506 31.45 19.08 12.18
CA TYR A 506 31.90 17.86 12.84
C TYR A 506 33.33 17.44 12.48
N HIS A 507 33.99 18.05 11.46
CA HIS A 507 35.24 17.53 10.93
C HIS A 507 36.32 17.41 11.99
N ASP A 508 36.35 18.33 12.96
CA ASP A 508 37.36 18.50 13.98
C ASP A 508 36.91 18.09 15.40
N ILE A 509 35.82 17.35 15.56
CA ILE A 509 35.32 16.96 16.91
C ILE A 509 36.35 16.18 17.74
N GLY A 510 37.29 15.49 17.09
CA GLY A 510 38.33 14.73 17.77
C GLY A 510 39.35 15.59 18.54
N LYS A 511 39.43 16.90 18.25
CA LYS A 511 40.24 17.84 19.00
C LYS A 511 39.76 18.03 20.45
N MET A 512 38.53 17.58 20.77
CA MET A 512 38.05 17.57 22.16
C MET A 512 38.83 16.63 23.09
N GLU A 513 39.55 15.61 22.56
CA GLU A 513 40.32 14.70 23.40
C GLU A 513 41.50 15.45 24.06
N ASP A 514 42.23 16.28 23.28
CA ASP A 514 43.37 17.01 23.76
C ASP A 514 43.36 18.47 23.24
N PRO A 515 42.44 19.35 23.66
CA PRO A 515 42.20 20.66 23.05
C PRO A 515 43.43 21.59 23.09
N VAL A 516 44.22 21.52 24.16
CA VAL A 516 45.37 22.41 24.41
C VAL A 516 46.52 22.24 23.40
N PHE A 517 46.53 21.10 22.66
CA PHE A 517 47.53 20.88 21.61
C PHE A 517 47.18 21.57 20.28
N PHE A 518 46.02 22.17 20.16
CA PHE A 518 45.59 22.89 18.95
C PHE A 518 45.61 24.40 19.21
N THR A 519 46.31 25.13 18.33
CA THR A 519 46.64 26.56 18.51
C THR A 519 45.42 27.43 18.78
N GLU A 520 44.29 27.13 18.17
CA GLU A 520 43.04 27.88 18.34
C GLU A 520 42.41 27.74 19.75
N ASN A 521 42.84 26.76 20.56
CA ASN A 521 42.39 26.55 21.95
C ASN A 521 43.48 26.87 22.99
N GLN A 522 44.70 27.26 22.57
CA GLN A 522 45.80 27.53 23.49
C GLN A 522 45.63 28.88 24.20
N ALA A 523 45.97 28.91 25.50
CA ALA A 523 45.98 30.10 26.33
C ALA A 523 47.43 30.44 26.78
N GLY A 524 48.31 30.71 25.83
CA GLY A 524 49.65 31.25 26.10
C GLY A 524 50.79 30.25 26.35
N VAL A 525 50.55 28.97 26.56
CA VAL A 525 51.60 27.92 26.65
C VAL A 525 51.36 26.88 25.57
N ASN A 526 52.37 26.63 24.75
CA ASN A 526 52.34 25.62 23.73
C ASN A 526 52.89 24.30 24.26
N PRO A 527 52.08 23.24 24.45
CA PRO A 527 52.56 21.96 24.96
C PRO A 527 53.58 21.28 24.04
N HIS A 528 53.58 21.56 22.74
CA HIS A 528 54.52 21.00 21.75
C HIS A 528 55.98 21.42 21.98
N ASP A 529 56.22 22.54 22.68
CA ASP A 529 57.56 23.04 22.93
C ASP A 529 58.42 22.11 23.80
N LYS A 530 57.79 21.17 24.49
CA LYS A 530 58.44 20.18 25.39
C LYS A 530 58.45 18.76 24.83
N MET A 531 58.02 18.57 23.57
CA MET A 531 57.83 17.25 22.95
C MET A 531 58.67 17.13 21.68
N SER A 532 58.96 15.89 21.29
CA SER A 532 59.52 15.61 19.97
C SER A 532 58.54 15.94 18.84
N TYR A 533 59.03 16.30 17.66
CA TYR A 533 58.19 16.60 16.51
C TYR A 533 57.38 15.39 16.07
N ILE A 534 57.87 14.16 16.21
CA ILE A 534 57.17 12.92 15.91
C ILE A 534 55.99 12.73 16.87
N GLU A 535 56.18 12.92 18.16
CA GLU A 535 55.12 12.82 19.17
C GLU A 535 54.07 13.90 18.95
N SER A 536 54.47 15.13 18.68
CA SER A 536 53.61 16.25 18.35
C SER A 536 52.77 15.97 17.11
N ALA A 537 53.38 15.48 16.03
CA ALA A 537 52.70 15.10 14.83
C ALA A 537 51.64 13.98 15.09
N ARG A 538 52.01 12.98 15.89
CA ARG A 538 51.12 11.87 16.26
C ARG A 538 49.89 12.34 17.03
N ILE A 539 50.05 13.27 17.98
CA ILE A 539 48.94 13.85 18.74
C ILE A 539 48.02 14.63 17.79
N VAL A 540 48.60 15.46 16.93
CA VAL A 540 47.82 16.25 15.98
C VAL A 540 47.04 15.32 15.02
N MET A 541 47.70 14.30 14.44
CA MET A 541 47.03 13.37 13.52
C MET A 541 45.92 12.53 14.19
N ARG A 542 46.06 12.27 15.51
CA ARG A 542 45.12 11.45 16.27
C ARG A 542 43.69 12.03 16.31
N HIS A 543 43.52 13.37 16.16
CA HIS A 543 42.15 13.94 16.17
C HIS A 543 41.23 13.35 15.09
N VAL A 544 41.75 12.90 13.93
CA VAL A 544 40.98 12.28 12.89
C VAL A 544 40.42 10.95 13.37
N THR A 545 41.23 10.08 13.95
CA THR A 545 40.81 8.76 14.44
C THR A 545 39.92 8.86 15.66
N GLU A 546 40.21 9.78 16.59
CA GLU A 546 39.34 10.01 17.76
C GLU A 546 38.02 10.66 17.36
N GLY A 547 38.03 11.56 16.40
CA GLY A 547 36.84 12.15 15.83
C GLY A 547 35.89 11.10 15.24
N VAL A 548 36.44 10.15 14.49
CA VAL A 548 35.65 9.02 13.96
C VAL A 548 35.07 8.17 15.09
N ARG A 549 35.89 7.82 16.11
CA ARG A 549 35.47 7.07 17.29
C ARG A 549 34.31 7.76 18.04
N MET A 550 34.41 9.08 18.23
CA MET A 550 33.35 9.88 18.86
C MET A 550 32.08 9.91 18.02
N ALA A 551 32.23 10.06 16.70
CA ALA A 551 31.10 10.03 15.75
C ALA A 551 30.38 8.67 15.73
N GLU A 552 31.14 7.57 15.80
CA GLU A 552 30.58 6.22 15.89
C GLU A 552 29.81 6.00 17.20
N LYS A 553 30.38 6.40 18.32
CA LYS A 553 29.75 6.31 19.64
C LYS A 553 28.46 7.12 19.69
N ALA A 554 28.41 8.26 19.00
CA ALA A 554 27.22 9.11 18.88
C ALA A 554 26.25 8.66 17.77
N ASN A 555 26.52 7.54 17.09
CA ASN A 555 25.73 7.02 15.96
C ASN A 555 25.54 8.04 14.83
N LEU A 556 26.55 8.89 14.56
CA LEU A 556 26.50 9.80 13.42
C LEU A 556 26.52 9.02 12.10
N PRO A 557 25.78 9.51 11.08
CA PRO A 557 25.74 8.88 9.78
C PRO A 557 27.12 8.77 9.11
N THR A 558 27.31 7.78 8.26
CA THR A 558 28.59 7.53 7.55
C THR A 558 29.08 8.73 6.78
N PHE A 559 28.18 9.48 6.14
CA PHE A 559 28.55 10.68 5.37
C PHE A 559 29.17 11.79 6.24
N ILE A 560 28.80 11.92 7.52
CA ILE A 560 29.48 12.84 8.46
C ILE A 560 30.85 12.29 8.86
N ARG A 561 30.95 10.99 9.13
CA ARG A 561 32.23 10.35 9.45
C ARG A 561 33.24 10.45 8.30
N ASP A 562 32.74 10.40 7.05
CA ASP A 562 33.58 10.56 5.86
C ASP A 562 34.19 11.95 5.79
N PHE A 563 33.51 13.03 6.22
CA PHE A 563 34.09 14.35 6.34
C PHE A 563 35.23 14.40 7.39
N ILE A 564 35.06 13.76 8.55
CA ILE A 564 36.08 13.64 9.58
C ILE A 564 37.32 12.91 9.03
N LEU A 565 37.10 11.82 8.28
CA LEU A 565 38.20 11.00 7.73
C LEU A 565 38.97 11.70 6.61
N THR A 566 38.31 12.53 5.78
CA THR A 566 38.86 12.99 4.50
C THR A 566 39.35 14.41 4.51
N HIS A 567 39.08 15.23 5.57
CA HIS A 567 39.40 16.67 5.53
C HIS A 567 40.89 16.97 5.45
N HIS A 568 41.76 16.08 5.90
CA HIS A 568 43.21 16.16 5.68
C HIS A 568 43.71 15.14 4.64
N GLY A 569 42.86 14.23 4.18
CA GLY A 569 43.25 13.18 3.23
C GLY A 569 44.49 12.40 3.72
N ARG A 570 45.46 12.25 2.83
CA ARG A 570 46.79 11.71 3.11
C ARG A 570 47.85 12.80 3.18
N GLY A 571 47.48 14.01 3.54
CA GLY A 571 48.42 15.11 3.75
C GLY A 571 49.36 14.83 4.88
N ALA A 572 50.47 15.56 4.92
CA ALA A 572 51.45 15.49 6.00
C ALA A 572 51.28 16.68 6.96
N THR A 573 51.61 16.47 8.24
CA THR A 573 51.79 17.52 9.22
C THR A 573 53.06 18.30 8.91
N LYS A 574 53.03 19.12 7.81
CA LYS A 574 54.20 19.76 7.16
C LYS A 574 55.07 20.53 8.13
N TYR A 575 54.50 21.23 9.14
CA TYR A 575 55.25 22.00 10.12
C TYR A 575 56.23 21.09 10.90
N PHE A 576 55.75 19.98 11.45
CA PHE A 576 56.57 19.06 12.23
C PHE A 576 57.54 18.29 11.36
N TYR A 577 57.10 17.90 10.14
CA TYR A 577 57.96 17.22 9.18
C TYR A 577 59.17 18.07 8.79
N ILE A 578 58.95 19.35 8.39
CA ILE A 578 60.02 20.27 7.98
C ILE A 578 60.94 20.58 9.17
N LYS A 579 60.39 20.80 10.37
CA LYS A 579 61.19 21.05 11.56
C LYS A 579 62.07 19.85 11.89
N TYR A 580 61.52 18.62 11.85
CA TYR A 580 62.28 17.40 12.08
C TYR A 580 63.38 17.20 11.03
N GLN A 581 63.07 17.42 9.76
CA GLN A 581 64.01 17.33 8.66
C GLN A 581 65.19 18.35 8.81
N ASN A 582 64.90 19.56 9.22
CA ASN A 582 65.91 20.61 9.45
C ASN A 582 66.83 20.29 10.63
N GLU A 583 66.33 19.57 11.65
CA GLU A 583 67.19 19.16 12.78
C GLU A 583 68.00 17.88 12.48
N HIS A 584 67.58 17.10 11.46
CA HIS A 584 68.23 15.85 11.08
C HIS A 584 68.59 15.83 9.58
N PRO A 585 69.40 16.75 9.10
CA PRO A 585 69.67 16.92 7.66
C PRO A 585 70.34 15.71 7.00
N ASP A 586 71.02 14.88 7.76
CA ASP A 586 71.77 13.72 7.27
C ASP A 586 70.96 12.43 7.35
N GLN A 587 69.70 12.47 7.78
CA GLN A 587 68.83 11.30 7.88
C GLN A 587 67.70 11.33 6.85
N GLU A 588 67.45 10.21 6.20
CA GLU A 588 66.28 10.06 5.37
C GLU A 588 65.04 9.95 6.28
N VAL A 589 64.15 10.95 6.22
CA VAL A 589 62.97 11.04 7.08
C VAL A 589 61.82 10.30 6.41
N ASP A 590 61.31 9.26 7.08
CA ASP A 590 60.13 8.58 6.63
C ASP A 590 58.87 9.48 6.80
N ILE A 591 58.36 10.02 5.70
CA ILE A 591 57.20 10.89 5.67
C ILE A 591 55.92 10.19 6.22
N ALA A 592 55.85 8.86 6.21
CA ALA A 592 54.70 8.13 6.71
C ALA A 592 54.43 8.38 8.20
N GLN A 593 55.46 8.74 8.99
CA GLN A 593 55.32 9.10 10.41
C GLN A 593 54.60 10.42 10.65
N PHE A 594 54.52 11.26 9.62
CA PHE A 594 53.93 12.59 9.66
C PHE A 594 52.64 12.68 8.81
N GLN A 595 52.22 11.56 8.19
CA GLN A 595 51.12 11.50 7.23
C GLN A 595 49.82 11.07 7.88
N TYR A 596 48.74 11.79 7.59
CA TYR A 596 47.40 11.42 8.00
C TYR A 596 46.97 10.12 7.39
N PRO A 597 46.10 9.32 8.08
CA PRO A 597 45.71 7.98 7.64
C PRO A 597 44.85 7.98 6.36
N GLY A 598 44.27 9.11 5.99
CA GLY A 598 43.34 9.22 4.85
C GLY A 598 42.01 8.52 5.07
N PRO A 599 41.22 8.31 4.06
CA PRO A 599 41.46 8.49 2.62
C PRO A 599 41.41 9.94 2.13
N ASN A 600 41.82 10.16 0.87
CA ASN A 600 41.62 11.44 0.19
C ASN A 600 40.12 11.68 -0.09
N PRO A 601 39.71 12.96 -0.27
CA PRO A 601 38.36 13.30 -0.68
C PRO A 601 37.90 12.53 -1.93
N PHE A 602 36.69 11.97 -1.90
CA PHE A 602 36.09 11.25 -3.02
C PHE A 602 34.74 11.84 -3.45
N THR A 603 34.25 12.87 -2.76
CA THR A 603 33.09 13.67 -3.18
C THR A 603 33.48 15.15 -3.33
N ARG A 604 32.72 15.90 -4.13
CA ARG A 604 32.93 17.35 -4.29
C ARG A 604 32.81 18.08 -2.97
N GLU A 605 31.89 17.70 -2.13
CA GLU A 605 31.60 18.27 -0.83
C GLU A 605 32.81 18.10 0.11
N GLN A 606 33.45 16.93 0.12
CA GLN A 606 34.64 16.67 0.93
C GLN A 606 35.84 17.48 0.45
N ALA A 607 36.04 17.58 -0.88
CA ALA A 607 37.09 18.41 -1.44
C ALA A 607 36.90 19.91 -1.11
N ILE A 608 35.65 20.39 -1.15
CA ILE A 608 35.33 21.78 -0.74
C ILE A 608 35.67 22.01 0.71
N LEU A 609 35.37 21.06 1.60
CA LEU A 609 35.71 21.17 3.01
C LEU A 609 37.26 21.25 3.20
N MET A 610 38.01 20.33 2.59
CA MET A 610 39.47 20.30 2.65
C MET A 610 40.08 21.64 2.22
N ILE A 611 39.62 22.19 1.09
CA ILE A 611 40.05 23.49 0.58
C ILE A 611 39.71 24.63 1.56
N ALA A 612 38.48 24.66 2.07
CA ALA A 612 38.03 25.74 2.97
C ALA A 612 38.76 25.69 4.31
N ASP A 613 39.00 24.50 4.85
CA ASP A 613 39.73 24.26 6.08
C ASP A 613 41.20 24.71 5.94
N GLY A 614 41.90 24.21 4.92
CA GLY A 614 43.30 24.57 4.67
C GLY A 614 43.51 26.08 4.46
N VAL A 615 42.61 26.74 3.72
CA VAL A 615 42.68 28.18 3.48
C VAL A 615 42.32 28.98 4.74
N GLU A 616 41.32 28.59 5.53
CA GLU A 616 40.94 29.25 6.77
C GLU A 616 42.10 29.18 7.78
N ALA A 617 42.65 27.98 8.00
CA ALA A 617 43.77 27.78 8.92
C ALA A 617 45.01 28.58 8.51
N ALA A 618 45.38 28.55 7.23
CA ALA A 618 46.52 29.31 6.72
C ALA A 618 46.29 30.82 6.74
N SER A 619 45.07 31.30 6.56
CA SER A 619 44.74 32.74 6.57
C SER A 619 45.02 33.42 7.91
N ARG A 620 44.93 32.66 9.01
CA ARG A 620 45.24 33.19 10.37
C ARG A 620 46.69 33.54 10.58
N SER A 621 47.61 33.01 9.77
CA SER A 621 49.04 33.28 9.84
C SER A 621 49.50 34.43 8.94
N LEU A 622 48.59 35.08 8.20
CA LEU A 622 48.95 36.25 7.39
C LEU A 622 49.30 37.43 8.27
N VAL A 623 50.40 38.10 7.94
CA VAL A 623 50.85 39.31 8.64
C VAL A 623 49.99 40.51 8.20
N GLU A 624 49.67 40.59 6.93
CA GLU A 624 48.86 41.66 6.35
C GLU A 624 47.73 41.05 5.50
N TYR A 625 46.51 41.59 5.61
CA TYR A 625 45.33 41.12 4.88
C TYR A 625 45.05 41.96 3.64
N THR A 626 46.06 42.08 2.77
CA THR A 626 45.90 42.75 1.47
C THR A 626 45.28 41.81 0.47
N GLU A 627 44.67 42.32 -0.60
CA GLU A 627 44.12 41.54 -1.69
C GLU A 627 45.16 40.60 -2.32
N GLU A 628 46.39 41.10 -2.47
CA GLU A 628 47.48 40.35 -3.06
C GLU A 628 47.95 39.20 -2.15
N SER A 629 48.08 39.45 -0.83
CA SER A 629 48.48 38.41 0.13
C SER A 629 47.44 37.32 0.26
N ILE A 630 46.14 37.68 0.31
CA ILE A 630 45.03 36.74 0.36
C ILE A 630 44.97 35.92 -0.94
N SER A 631 45.05 36.59 -2.10
CA SER A 631 45.02 35.90 -3.39
C SER A 631 46.18 34.91 -3.55
N THR A 632 47.39 35.34 -3.19
CA THR A 632 48.58 34.48 -3.22
C THR A 632 48.44 33.27 -2.32
N LEU A 633 47.92 33.47 -1.10
CA LEU A 633 47.68 32.38 -0.15
C LEU A 633 46.66 31.35 -0.70
N VAL A 634 45.48 31.83 -1.13
CA VAL A 634 44.42 30.96 -1.65
C VAL A 634 44.89 30.16 -2.85
N ASN A 635 45.59 30.82 -3.80
CA ASN A 635 46.10 30.11 -4.97
C ASN A 635 47.14 29.05 -4.56
N ARG A 636 48.11 29.41 -3.69
CA ARG A 636 49.15 28.48 -3.24
C ARG A 636 48.57 27.24 -2.57
N ILE A 637 47.58 27.39 -1.69
CA ILE A 637 46.96 26.22 -0.99
C ILE A 637 46.24 25.31 -1.97
N ILE A 638 45.36 25.86 -2.79
CA ILE A 638 44.56 25.05 -3.71
C ILE A 638 45.43 24.38 -4.78
N ASP A 639 46.44 25.10 -5.32
CA ASP A 639 47.35 24.54 -6.32
C ASP A 639 48.25 23.44 -5.70
N SER A 640 48.70 23.60 -4.45
CA SER A 640 49.43 22.56 -3.70
C SER A 640 48.57 21.30 -3.52
N ASP A 641 47.29 21.44 -3.13
CA ASP A 641 46.38 20.29 -2.95
C ASP A 641 46.14 19.52 -4.26
N VAL A 642 46.09 20.25 -5.38
CA VAL A 642 45.98 19.65 -6.74
C VAL A 642 47.26 18.93 -7.12
N ASP A 643 48.43 19.54 -6.90
CA ASP A 643 49.73 18.98 -7.26
C ASP A 643 50.05 17.72 -6.43
N GLU A 644 49.70 17.73 -5.14
CA GLU A 644 49.80 16.57 -4.25
C GLU A 644 48.78 15.45 -4.59
N GLY A 645 47.82 15.74 -5.47
CA GLY A 645 46.89 14.75 -6.02
C GLY A 645 45.78 14.37 -5.06
N PHE A 646 45.41 15.19 -4.09
CA PHE A 646 44.34 14.90 -3.14
C PHE A 646 42.96 14.76 -3.80
N PHE A 647 42.77 15.38 -4.97
CA PHE A 647 41.50 15.37 -5.68
C PHE A 647 41.42 14.36 -6.84
N LYS A 648 42.38 13.41 -6.96
CA LYS A 648 42.40 12.42 -8.07
C LYS A 648 41.17 11.54 -8.13
N ASP A 649 40.61 11.18 -6.97
CA ASP A 649 39.42 10.31 -6.85
C ASP A 649 38.11 11.08 -6.70
N CYS A 650 38.19 12.42 -6.76
CA CYS A 650 37.08 13.33 -6.55
C CYS A 650 36.53 13.88 -7.90
N PRO A 651 35.21 13.96 -8.08
CA PRO A 651 34.61 14.50 -9.30
C PRO A 651 34.57 16.04 -9.34
N ILE A 652 35.48 16.72 -8.64
CA ILE A 652 35.66 18.18 -8.72
C ILE A 652 36.38 18.54 -10.02
N THR A 653 35.96 19.62 -10.65
CA THR A 653 36.52 20.06 -11.93
C THR A 653 37.47 21.27 -11.75
N PHE A 654 38.38 21.50 -12.70
CA PHE A 654 39.21 22.73 -12.72
C PHE A 654 38.38 24.01 -12.70
N ARG A 655 37.18 23.99 -13.31
CA ARG A 655 36.24 25.11 -13.24
C ARG A 655 35.71 25.32 -11.82
N ASP A 656 35.40 24.23 -11.10
CA ASP A 656 34.95 24.32 -9.70
C ASP A 656 36.05 24.88 -8.81
N LEU A 657 37.30 24.45 -9.00
CA LEU A 657 38.48 24.99 -8.28
C LEU A 657 38.68 26.47 -8.54
N ALA A 658 38.58 26.93 -9.81
CA ALA A 658 38.67 28.33 -10.15
C ALA A 658 37.58 29.17 -9.48
N LEU A 659 36.33 28.66 -9.42
CA LEU A 659 35.24 29.32 -8.71
C LEU A 659 35.46 29.32 -7.19
N ALA A 660 35.99 28.24 -6.61
CA ALA A 660 36.33 28.16 -5.19
C ALA A 660 37.40 29.22 -4.80
N LYS A 661 38.44 29.40 -5.63
CA LYS A 661 39.46 30.47 -5.45
C LYS A 661 38.81 31.84 -5.39
N LEU A 662 37.95 32.19 -6.34
CA LEU A 662 37.24 33.46 -6.38
C LEU A 662 36.40 33.72 -5.13
N VAL A 663 35.60 32.73 -4.72
CA VAL A 663 34.74 32.83 -3.52
C VAL A 663 35.57 33.03 -2.26
N LEU A 664 36.65 32.27 -2.10
CA LEU A 664 37.52 32.38 -0.90
C LEU A 664 38.22 33.72 -0.82
N ILE A 665 38.78 34.23 -1.93
CA ILE A 665 39.42 35.56 -1.96
C ILE A 665 38.43 36.65 -1.57
N GLU A 666 37.22 36.63 -2.16
CA GLU A 666 36.19 37.62 -1.87
C GLU A 666 35.74 37.56 -0.39
N ARG A 667 35.55 36.34 0.15
CA ARG A 667 35.09 36.17 1.53
C ARG A 667 36.15 36.48 2.57
N LEU A 668 37.41 36.10 2.36
CA LEU A 668 38.49 36.44 3.27
C LEU A 668 38.73 37.97 3.32
N LYS A 669 38.64 38.66 2.18
CA LYS A 669 38.65 40.14 2.14
C LYS A 669 37.54 40.74 3.02
N SER A 670 36.35 40.17 2.96
CA SER A 670 35.19 40.60 3.76
C SER A 670 35.36 40.31 5.27
N ILE A 671 35.93 39.14 5.61
CA ILE A 671 36.13 38.71 7.01
C ILE A 671 37.19 39.57 7.69
N TYR A 672 38.29 39.86 6.99
CA TYR A 672 39.43 40.59 7.55
C TYR A 672 39.43 42.08 7.21
N HIS A 673 38.32 42.65 6.75
CA HIS A 673 38.18 44.07 6.48
C HIS A 673 38.40 44.86 7.78
N THR A 674 39.44 45.72 7.81
CA THR A 674 39.75 46.61 8.94
C THR A 674 38.58 47.53 9.23
N ARG A 675 38.03 47.47 10.42
CA ARG A 675 37.04 48.46 10.88
C ARG A 675 37.80 49.81 11.08
N ILE A 676 37.16 50.88 10.59
CA ILE A 676 37.64 52.24 10.88
C ILE A 676 37.69 52.42 12.41
N SER A 677 38.86 52.73 12.94
CA SER A 677 38.99 53.07 14.36
C SER A 677 38.18 54.35 14.65
N TYR A 678 37.32 54.30 15.66
CA TYR A 678 36.62 55.50 16.11
C TYR A 678 37.61 56.48 16.62
N PRO A 679 37.58 57.74 16.15
CA PRO A 679 38.46 58.76 16.68
C PRO A 679 38.16 59.01 18.16
N GLU A 680 39.17 59.07 18.98
CA GLU A 680 39.05 59.53 20.38
C GLU A 680 38.56 60.96 20.44
N ALA A 681 37.50 61.22 21.24
CA ALA A 681 37.09 62.60 21.49
C ALA A 681 38.25 63.33 22.20
N LYS A 682 38.83 64.35 21.57
CA LYS A 682 39.71 65.23 22.24
C LYS A 682 38.92 66.00 23.29
N GLY A 683 39.11 65.66 24.59
CA GLY A 683 38.64 66.41 25.76
C GLY A 683 39.15 67.79 25.84
#